data_3166689a4b62a8521019604959ca45be
#
_entry.id   3166689a4b62a8521019604959ca45be
#
_cell.length_a   1.000
_cell.length_b   1.000
_cell.length_c   1.000
_cell.angle_alpha   90.00
_cell.angle_beta   90.00
_cell.angle_gamma   90.00
#
_symmetry.space_group_name_H-M   'P 1'
#
loop_
_entity.id
_entity.type
_entity.pdbx_description
1 polymer ?
#
loop_
_entity_poly.entity_id
_entity_poly.type
_entity_poly.pdbx_seq_one_letter_code
_entity_poly.pdbx_strand_id
1 'polypeptide(L)'
;MDNKKVVATAQASEHQYGAGYKLIGKNYTTPDLYAKVTGQAKYAEDFRAEGMLFCKLLLSPMPHARVKRIDASAALAMPGVKAILTADDLPAPADTLTDNGTVIKASKWGERGLTNEPVYQGEPVLAVAAIDELTAAEAIEKINIDFEPLPFVVDPLDTLRPGGPNPRTDGNVWARPAAPASAQNPSAPVVTELKWTAAEFAEEKYGRLPMGKTLEEWSYGDLDSGFKNSALVLDETFVTPDTSHQTLETRSAMAYWQNGKVYMHTGTQSTAQTLPAIARWLNIDADKIVFISEYTGGGFGSKITGGVTMIIPALLAKKTNTPVMMRISREEETFIGRARPGFQGRIKVGFSKEGRIMALDMFVISNNGPYDAQGDAPTSGRIVSLLYQPQAMRWRGVTVLTNTPPRSAQSSPGGLQGIVILEPIIAKAARNLGVDQVAIRRINCPEGKAPFGPSVQGVRQHATSAFLKEALDRGAEQFKWHERVARSPKRMGAKVRGVGVSLSCFVGGTIGFDGLLVIKPDGRVTFQSGIGNLGTESVIDVHRAGAEVLGVPWEKCEVVWGNTAKNLPFTCVSGGSQTTHAMTRAAHAAAMDAKKKLQEIAAKKLGGKPEQYEVANERVFRKGGGASMTLAQAAKYAIQLGGIYDGHEAPADVHKLTKASVAALAGQGLVAAAKDNYPRDGTTFSYVASFAEVEVDVETGKYYIVDFLASGDVGTVIHPRALGGQMLGRSTLGMGHAIGQKWVFDPHYGEMVSKRFHHSKPPTILDVPVDMQWMALDIPDPETPVGARGVGEPPVPGGCASILNALSDALGDEIFQRAPVNADTILTSLEAGRPMQHPLMANI
;
A
#
# COMPACT_ATOMS: atom_id res chain seq x y z
N MET A 1 14.93 -6.76 -41.42
CA MET A 1 14.76 -6.74 -39.94
C MET A 1 13.77 -7.83 -39.57
N ASP A 2 14.28 -8.90 -39.02
CA ASP A 2 13.52 -10.14 -38.79
C ASP A 2 12.50 -9.98 -37.65
N ASN A 3 11.23 -10.12 -38.00
CA ASN A 3 10.09 -10.07 -37.08
C ASN A 3 9.88 -11.43 -36.37
N LYS A 4 10.93 -11.99 -35.77
CA LYS A 4 10.86 -13.22 -34.98
C LYS A 4 11.65 -13.02 -33.70
N LYS A 5 10.99 -12.61 -32.60
CA LYS A 5 11.26 -12.84 -31.18
C LYS A 5 10.70 -11.69 -30.33
N VAL A 6 9.40 -11.67 -30.15
CA VAL A 6 8.78 -11.03 -29.00
C VAL A 6 7.75 -12.01 -28.44
N VAL A 7 8.25 -13.02 -27.77
CA VAL A 7 7.55 -13.71 -26.71
C VAL A 7 8.56 -13.80 -25.59
N ALA A 8 8.62 -12.79 -24.74
CA ALA A 8 9.31 -12.89 -23.47
C ALA A 8 8.54 -13.90 -22.61
N THR A 9 8.88 -15.16 -22.71
CA THR A 9 8.61 -16.12 -21.65
C THR A 9 9.49 -15.70 -20.50
N ALA A 10 8.89 -15.09 -19.44
CA ALA A 10 9.51 -15.07 -18.14
C ALA A 10 9.80 -16.54 -17.79
N GLN A 11 11.01 -16.99 -18.02
CA GLN A 11 11.48 -18.29 -17.56
C GLN A 11 11.50 -18.24 -16.03
N ALA A 12 10.34 -18.57 -15.41
CA ALA A 12 10.39 -19.09 -14.06
C ALA A 12 11.37 -20.28 -14.12
N SER A 13 12.47 -20.19 -13.37
CA SER A 13 13.34 -21.34 -13.16
C SER A 13 12.47 -22.56 -12.87
N GLU A 14 12.83 -23.77 -13.31
CA GLU A 14 12.15 -25.03 -13.02
C GLU A 14 12.13 -25.39 -11.51
N HIS A 15 12.25 -24.38 -10.65
CA HIS A 15 12.25 -24.57 -9.21
C HIS A 15 10.85 -24.97 -8.72
N GLN A 16 10.73 -26.15 -8.12
CA GLN A 16 9.51 -26.61 -7.50
C GLN A 16 9.34 -25.89 -6.15
N TYR A 17 8.37 -25.01 -6.07
CA TYR A 17 7.97 -24.33 -4.84
C TYR A 17 6.95 -25.15 -4.04
N GLY A 18 6.80 -24.87 -2.74
CA GLY A 18 5.78 -25.45 -1.88
C GLY A 18 5.97 -26.94 -1.61
N ALA A 19 7.18 -27.38 -1.35
CA ALA A 19 7.48 -28.78 -1.06
C ALA A 19 6.58 -29.35 0.07
N GLY A 20 5.96 -30.51 -0.17
CA GLY A 20 5.07 -31.20 0.77
C GLY A 20 3.58 -30.83 0.65
N TYR A 21 3.21 -29.80 -0.14
CA TYR A 21 1.81 -29.44 -0.39
C TYR A 21 1.29 -29.97 -1.73
N LYS A 22 -0.03 -30.20 -1.81
CA LYS A 22 -0.71 -30.63 -3.04
C LYS A 22 -1.14 -29.47 -3.92
N LEU A 23 -1.60 -28.39 -3.30
CA LEU A 23 -2.17 -27.19 -3.97
C LEU A 23 -1.25 -25.97 -3.89
N ILE A 24 -0.53 -25.79 -2.80
CA ILE A 24 0.40 -24.68 -2.58
C ILE A 24 1.68 -24.89 -3.40
N GLY A 25 2.29 -23.79 -3.88
CA GLY A 25 3.50 -23.83 -4.72
C GLY A 25 3.24 -24.08 -6.20
N LYS A 26 1.98 -24.15 -6.63
CA LYS A 26 1.58 -24.45 -8.01
C LYS A 26 0.87 -23.28 -8.66
N ASN A 27 1.03 -23.17 -9.98
CA ASN A 27 0.30 -22.23 -10.81
C ASN A 27 -1.10 -22.75 -11.11
N TYR A 28 -2.09 -21.90 -10.97
CA TYR A 28 -3.48 -22.15 -11.33
C TYR A 28 -4.03 -21.01 -12.18
N THR A 29 -5.01 -21.29 -13.01
CA THR A 29 -5.81 -20.27 -13.66
C THR A 29 -6.80 -19.70 -12.65
N THR A 30 -6.78 -18.39 -12.46
CA THR A 30 -7.69 -17.74 -11.50
C THR A 30 -9.12 -17.71 -12.05
N PRO A 31 -10.16 -17.96 -11.23
CA PRO A 31 -11.55 -18.00 -11.67
C PRO A 31 -12.05 -16.70 -12.33
N ASP A 32 -11.45 -15.57 -11.98
CA ASP A 32 -11.82 -14.24 -12.49
C ASP A 32 -11.14 -13.89 -13.83
N LEU A 33 -10.21 -14.72 -14.32
CA LEU A 33 -9.45 -14.46 -15.55
C LEU A 33 -10.39 -14.40 -16.78
N TYR A 34 -11.34 -15.34 -16.90
CA TYR A 34 -12.24 -15.37 -18.03
C TYR A 34 -13.05 -14.08 -18.19
N ALA A 35 -13.62 -13.58 -17.08
CA ALA A 35 -14.36 -12.33 -17.09
C ALA A 35 -13.49 -11.14 -17.51
N LYS A 36 -12.23 -11.12 -17.07
CA LYS A 36 -11.27 -10.04 -17.40
C LYS A 36 -10.90 -10.05 -18.88
N VAL A 37 -10.53 -11.21 -19.44
CA VAL A 37 -10.06 -11.30 -20.86
C VAL A 37 -11.17 -11.21 -21.88
N THR A 38 -12.44 -11.44 -21.48
CA THR A 38 -13.61 -11.33 -22.35
C THR A 38 -14.37 -10.01 -22.17
N GLY A 39 -13.92 -9.09 -21.31
CA GLY A 39 -14.60 -7.82 -21.03
C GLY A 39 -15.90 -7.95 -20.21
N GLN A 40 -16.16 -9.11 -19.59
CA GLN A 40 -17.30 -9.32 -18.72
C GLN A 40 -17.08 -8.80 -17.30
N ALA A 41 -15.82 -8.60 -16.89
CA ALA A 41 -15.49 -7.97 -15.62
C ALA A 41 -15.97 -6.51 -15.61
N LYS A 42 -16.76 -6.15 -14.58
CA LYS A 42 -17.33 -4.81 -14.42
C LYS A 42 -16.53 -4.02 -13.39
N TYR A 43 -15.85 -2.98 -13.84
CA TYR A 43 -15.19 -1.97 -13.01
C TYR A 43 -16.17 -0.83 -12.68
N ALA A 44 -15.79 0.11 -11.83
CA ALA A 44 -16.68 1.17 -11.36
C ALA A 44 -17.36 1.96 -12.50
N GLU A 45 -16.63 2.23 -13.59
CA GLU A 45 -17.13 2.99 -14.75
C GLU A 45 -18.00 2.19 -15.72
N ASP A 46 -18.05 0.87 -15.59
CA ASP A 46 -18.78 -0.01 -16.54
C ASP A 46 -20.26 -0.19 -16.18
N PHE A 47 -20.65 0.21 -14.98
CA PHE A 47 -22.06 0.09 -14.56
C PHE A 47 -22.94 1.12 -15.25
N ARG A 48 -24.13 0.66 -15.68
CA ARG A 48 -25.16 1.48 -16.33
C ARG A 48 -26.52 1.14 -15.76
N ALA A 49 -27.37 2.15 -15.64
CA ALA A 49 -28.78 1.99 -15.25
C ALA A 49 -29.65 2.89 -16.15
N GLU A 50 -30.89 2.48 -16.34
CA GLU A 50 -31.84 3.26 -17.14
C GLU A 50 -32.11 4.62 -16.49
N GLY A 51 -32.09 5.69 -17.29
CA GLY A 51 -32.31 7.07 -16.84
C GLY A 51 -31.17 7.63 -15.96
N MET A 52 -30.02 6.96 -15.90
CA MET A 52 -28.88 7.35 -15.08
C MET A 52 -28.38 8.77 -15.42
N LEU A 53 -28.14 9.56 -14.37
CA LEU A 53 -27.50 10.86 -14.45
C LEU A 53 -25.98 10.73 -14.33
N PHE A 54 -25.29 11.76 -14.80
CA PHE A 54 -23.83 11.88 -14.66
C PHE A 54 -23.47 13.06 -13.79
N CYS A 55 -22.48 12.85 -12.95
CA CYS A 55 -21.98 13.86 -12.02
C CYS A 55 -20.58 14.32 -12.43
N LYS A 56 -20.35 15.63 -12.42
CA LYS A 56 -19.03 16.26 -12.52
C LYS A 56 -18.77 17.13 -11.30
N LEU A 57 -17.49 17.26 -10.96
CA LEU A 57 -17.01 18.06 -9.83
C LEU A 57 -16.52 19.41 -10.30
N LEU A 58 -16.88 20.49 -9.59
CA LEU A 58 -16.18 21.76 -9.71
C LEU A 58 -15.06 21.77 -8.67
N LEU A 59 -13.83 21.83 -9.15
CA LEU A 59 -12.63 21.83 -8.34
C LEU A 59 -12.14 23.25 -8.09
N SER A 60 -11.55 23.49 -6.91
CA SER A 60 -10.95 24.79 -6.59
C SER A 60 -9.77 25.11 -7.53
N PRO A 61 -9.73 26.27 -8.16
CA PRO A 61 -8.56 26.76 -8.89
C PRO A 61 -7.47 27.30 -7.93
N MET A 62 -7.82 27.53 -6.66
CA MET A 62 -6.97 28.17 -5.66
C MET A 62 -6.28 27.14 -4.77
N PRO A 63 -5.02 27.35 -4.37
CA PRO A 63 -4.31 26.49 -3.42
C PRO A 63 -4.85 26.60 -1.99
N HIS A 64 -5.46 27.74 -1.63
CA HIS A 64 -6.19 27.95 -0.37
C HIS A 64 -7.14 29.12 -0.52
N ALA A 65 -8.41 28.92 -0.25
CA ALA A 65 -9.43 29.97 -0.36
C ALA A 65 -10.62 29.66 0.54
N ARG A 66 -11.45 30.67 0.73
CA ARG A 66 -12.79 30.54 1.31
C ARG A 66 -13.86 30.89 0.29
N VAL A 67 -14.86 30.05 0.13
CA VAL A 67 -16.03 30.31 -0.69
C VAL A 67 -16.94 31.30 0.02
N LYS A 68 -17.10 32.52 -0.54
CA LYS A 68 -17.98 33.55 -0.01
C LYS A 68 -19.39 33.41 -0.56
N ARG A 69 -19.52 33.08 -1.84
CA ARG A 69 -20.80 32.96 -2.53
C ARG A 69 -20.69 32.01 -3.71
N ILE A 70 -21.73 31.24 -3.91
CA ILE A 70 -21.93 30.41 -5.11
C ILE A 70 -23.18 30.90 -5.81
N ASP A 71 -23.06 31.30 -7.08
CA ASP A 71 -24.19 31.60 -7.95
C ASP A 71 -24.28 30.54 -9.05
N ALA A 72 -25.18 29.59 -8.84
CA ALA A 72 -25.45 28.50 -9.75
C ALA A 72 -26.75 28.67 -10.55
N SER A 73 -27.36 29.86 -10.53
CA SER A 73 -28.68 30.11 -11.15
C SER A 73 -28.67 29.80 -12.64
N ALA A 74 -27.64 30.24 -13.36
CA ALA A 74 -27.50 29.99 -14.81
C ALA A 74 -27.32 28.47 -15.12
N ALA A 75 -26.57 27.75 -14.30
CA ALA A 75 -26.37 26.31 -14.44
C ALA A 75 -27.67 25.54 -14.19
N LEU A 76 -28.43 25.91 -13.14
CA LEU A 76 -29.69 25.27 -12.80
C LEU A 76 -30.81 25.53 -13.84
N ALA A 77 -30.70 26.64 -14.59
CA ALA A 77 -31.61 26.95 -15.69
C ALA A 77 -31.31 26.17 -16.98
N MET A 78 -30.18 25.49 -17.08
CA MET A 78 -29.81 24.72 -18.27
C MET A 78 -30.70 23.48 -18.43
N PRO A 79 -31.23 23.23 -19.66
CA PRO A 79 -31.90 21.97 -19.97
C PRO A 79 -30.98 20.78 -19.68
N GLY A 80 -31.49 19.78 -18.96
CA GLY A 80 -30.73 18.57 -18.65
C GLY A 80 -29.99 18.59 -17.30
N VAL A 81 -29.75 19.73 -16.69
CA VAL A 81 -29.24 19.81 -15.32
C VAL A 81 -30.34 19.43 -14.33
N LYS A 82 -30.05 18.56 -13.38
CA LYS A 82 -31.04 17.99 -12.44
C LYS A 82 -30.81 18.41 -11.00
N ALA A 83 -29.56 18.50 -10.56
CA ALA A 83 -29.21 18.88 -9.20
C ALA A 83 -27.79 19.41 -9.10
N ILE A 84 -27.58 20.24 -8.07
CA ILE A 84 -26.26 20.64 -7.59
C ILE A 84 -26.16 20.25 -6.11
N LEU A 85 -24.99 19.78 -5.72
CA LEU A 85 -24.62 19.41 -4.36
C LEU A 85 -23.45 20.30 -3.91
N THR A 86 -23.56 20.92 -2.75
CA THR A 86 -22.53 21.75 -2.12
C THR A 86 -22.07 21.15 -0.80
N ALA A 87 -21.08 21.73 -0.17
CA ALA A 87 -20.61 21.28 1.14
C ALA A 87 -21.70 21.32 2.22
N ASP A 88 -22.68 22.21 2.10
CA ASP A 88 -23.79 22.36 3.04
C ASP A 88 -24.82 21.22 2.93
N ASP A 89 -24.85 20.51 1.83
CA ASP A 89 -25.68 19.32 1.62
C ASP A 89 -25.06 18.05 2.25
N LEU A 90 -23.80 18.08 2.66
CA LEU A 90 -23.13 16.91 3.22
C LEU A 90 -23.58 16.63 4.64
N PRO A 91 -23.73 15.35 5.04
CA PRO A 91 -23.93 15.00 6.44
C PRO A 91 -22.82 15.55 7.34
N ALA A 92 -23.17 15.96 8.57
CA ALA A 92 -22.18 16.33 9.56
C ALA A 92 -21.23 15.14 9.83
N PRO A 93 -19.93 15.39 10.09
CA PRO A 93 -19.02 14.34 10.50
C PRO A 93 -19.52 13.61 11.74
N ALA A 94 -19.63 12.29 11.66
CA ALA A 94 -20.12 11.46 12.77
C ALA A 94 -18.95 10.82 13.53
N ASP A 95 -19.11 10.72 14.85
CA ASP A 95 -18.24 9.90 15.70
C ASP A 95 -18.35 8.43 15.30
N THR A 96 -17.29 7.67 15.47
CA THR A 96 -17.28 6.23 15.20
C THR A 96 -17.26 5.47 16.52
N LEU A 97 -18.18 4.52 16.67
CA LEU A 97 -18.13 3.54 17.74
C LEU A 97 -17.37 2.30 17.24
N THR A 98 -16.25 1.97 17.89
CA THR A 98 -15.51 0.76 17.58
C THR A 98 -16.20 -0.48 18.15
N ASP A 99 -15.81 -1.68 17.71
CA ASP A 99 -16.41 -2.94 18.17
C ASP A 99 -16.21 -3.20 19.68
N ASN A 100 -15.19 -2.61 20.29
CA ASN A 100 -14.93 -2.69 21.73
C ASN A 100 -15.59 -1.55 22.53
N GLY A 101 -16.48 -0.76 21.91
CA GLY A 101 -17.22 0.32 22.58
C GLY A 101 -16.44 1.64 22.72
N THR A 102 -15.26 1.77 22.12
CA THR A 102 -14.51 3.03 22.14
C THR A 102 -15.10 4.03 21.15
N VAL A 103 -15.37 5.26 21.59
CA VAL A 103 -15.80 6.36 20.71
C VAL A 103 -14.58 7.05 20.11
N ILE A 104 -14.44 6.95 18.78
CA ILE A 104 -13.48 7.76 18.01
C ILE A 104 -14.20 9.02 17.56
N LYS A 105 -13.78 10.17 18.07
CA LYS A 105 -14.35 11.46 17.70
C LYS A 105 -14.09 11.77 16.21
N ALA A 106 -15.08 12.40 15.57
CA ALA A 106 -14.93 12.90 14.22
C ALA A 106 -13.78 13.92 14.17
N SER A 107 -12.84 13.70 13.25
CA SER A 107 -11.73 14.63 13.05
C SER A 107 -12.21 15.86 12.28
N LYS A 108 -11.93 17.06 12.81
CA LYS A 108 -12.12 18.30 12.06
C LYS A 108 -11.12 18.46 10.89
N TRP A 109 -10.09 17.60 10.89
CA TRP A 109 -9.01 17.55 9.90
C TRP A 109 -9.24 16.47 8.84
N GLY A 110 -10.35 15.75 8.91
CA GLY A 110 -10.71 14.73 7.95
C GLY A 110 -11.20 15.34 6.64
N GLU A 111 -10.85 14.70 5.53
CA GLU A 111 -11.33 15.00 4.19
C GLU A 111 -12.86 14.83 4.12
N ARG A 112 -13.57 15.76 3.44
CA ARG A 112 -15.05 15.81 3.46
C ARG A 112 -15.73 15.47 2.15
N GLY A 113 -15.04 15.42 1.04
CA GLY A 113 -15.61 15.20 -0.28
C GLY A 113 -16.02 16.49 -1.01
N LEU A 114 -16.68 17.46 -0.37
CA LEU A 114 -16.92 18.83 -0.84
C LEU A 114 -16.60 19.79 0.31
N THR A 115 -16.10 20.99 0.01
CA THR A 115 -15.69 21.98 1.01
C THR A 115 -16.03 23.40 0.63
N ASN A 116 -16.32 24.24 1.65
CA ASN A 116 -16.45 25.71 1.49
C ASN A 116 -15.14 26.45 1.80
N GLU A 117 -14.08 25.75 2.23
CA GLU A 117 -12.74 26.28 2.40
C GLU A 117 -11.74 25.30 1.80
N PRO A 118 -11.55 25.32 0.46
CA PRO A 118 -10.56 24.49 -0.19
C PRO A 118 -9.16 24.85 0.28
N VAL A 119 -8.39 23.81 0.69
CA VAL A 119 -7.06 23.93 1.28
C VAL A 119 -5.96 23.41 0.36
N TYR A 120 -6.31 23.05 -0.88
CA TYR A 120 -5.37 22.75 -1.96
C TYR A 120 -6.03 22.96 -3.32
N GLN A 121 -5.22 23.25 -4.35
CA GLN A 121 -5.71 23.34 -5.72
C GLN A 121 -6.26 21.97 -6.17
N GLY A 122 -7.47 21.97 -6.72
CA GLY A 122 -8.15 20.78 -7.19
C GLY A 122 -9.03 20.11 -6.13
N GLU A 123 -9.23 20.73 -4.97
CA GLU A 123 -10.20 20.23 -3.99
C GLU A 123 -11.64 20.47 -4.46
N PRO A 124 -12.52 19.44 -4.34
CA PRO A 124 -13.91 19.57 -4.78
C PRO A 124 -14.71 20.58 -3.94
N VAL A 125 -15.34 21.55 -4.60
CA VAL A 125 -16.19 22.58 -3.98
C VAL A 125 -17.67 22.23 -4.11
N LEU A 126 -18.09 21.78 -5.28
CA LEU A 126 -19.47 21.35 -5.54
C LEU A 126 -19.53 20.28 -6.63
N ALA A 127 -20.68 19.65 -6.77
CA ALA A 127 -20.94 18.64 -7.77
C ALA A 127 -22.24 18.94 -8.53
N VAL A 128 -22.25 18.74 -9.85
CA VAL A 128 -23.41 18.93 -10.73
C VAL A 128 -23.85 17.58 -11.29
N ALA A 129 -25.13 17.24 -11.18
CA ALA A 129 -25.76 16.09 -11.83
C ALA A 129 -26.60 16.53 -13.03
N ALA A 130 -26.36 15.92 -14.19
CA ALA A 130 -27.07 16.19 -15.43
C ALA A 130 -27.33 14.91 -16.21
N ILE A 131 -28.08 15.01 -17.30
CA ILE A 131 -28.48 13.87 -18.15
C ILE A 131 -27.29 13.19 -18.84
N ASP A 132 -26.19 13.92 -19.03
CA ASP A 132 -24.93 13.44 -19.59
C ASP A 132 -23.73 14.22 -19.03
N GLU A 133 -22.50 13.72 -19.28
CA GLU A 133 -21.27 14.33 -18.78
C GLU A 133 -20.98 15.72 -19.41
N LEU A 134 -21.34 15.92 -20.68
CA LEU A 134 -21.09 17.18 -21.36
C LEU A 134 -21.98 18.28 -20.76
N THR A 135 -23.26 18.02 -20.60
CA THR A 135 -24.21 18.94 -19.95
C THR A 135 -23.76 19.28 -18.53
N ALA A 136 -23.25 18.32 -17.77
CA ALA A 136 -22.73 18.56 -16.42
C ALA A 136 -21.47 19.46 -16.45
N ALA A 137 -20.54 19.23 -17.39
CA ALA A 137 -19.33 20.04 -17.56
C ALA A 137 -19.67 21.48 -18.00
N GLU A 138 -20.53 21.66 -19.00
CA GLU A 138 -20.99 22.98 -19.44
C GLU A 138 -21.73 23.76 -18.34
N ALA A 139 -22.46 23.05 -17.48
CA ALA A 139 -23.12 23.67 -16.33
C ALA A 139 -22.11 24.21 -15.32
N ILE A 140 -21.01 23.48 -15.07
CA ILE A 140 -19.94 23.92 -14.18
C ILE A 140 -19.34 25.24 -14.65
N GLU A 141 -19.13 25.44 -15.95
CA GLU A 141 -18.59 26.67 -16.54
C GLU A 141 -19.52 27.88 -16.36
N LYS A 142 -20.82 27.66 -16.08
CA LYS A 142 -21.79 28.74 -15.82
C LYS A 142 -21.97 29.03 -14.33
N ILE A 143 -21.26 28.35 -13.46
CA ILE A 143 -21.30 28.61 -12.03
C ILE A 143 -20.26 29.66 -11.67
N ASN A 144 -20.70 30.73 -11.03
CA ASN A 144 -19.83 31.78 -10.54
C ASN A 144 -19.58 31.54 -9.04
N ILE A 145 -18.32 31.47 -8.66
CA ILE A 145 -17.89 31.35 -7.25
C ILE A 145 -17.03 32.55 -6.89
N ASP A 146 -17.40 33.20 -5.81
CA ASP A 146 -16.60 34.26 -5.20
C ASP A 146 -15.67 33.64 -4.16
N PHE A 147 -14.37 33.55 -4.52
CA PHE A 147 -13.32 33.03 -3.65
C PHE A 147 -12.57 34.18 -2.96
N GLU A 148 -12.44 34.09 -1.65
CA GLU A 148 -11.49 34.88 -0.85
C GLU A 148 -10.17 34.12 -0.78
N PRO A 149 -9.08 34.60 -1.43
CA PRO A 149 -7.78 33.95 -1.31
C PRO A 149 -7.25 34.00 0.11
N LEU A 150 -6.64 32.89 0.55
CA LEU A 150 -6.00 32.76 1.85
C LEU A 150 -4.51 32.46 1.69
N PRO A 151 -3.67 32.74 2.69
CA PRO A 151 -2.25 32.35 2.67
C PRO A 151 -2.09 30.86 2.47
N PHE A 152 -1.07 30.45 1.71
CA PHE A 152 -0.79 29.05 1.41
C PHE A 152 0.72 28.75 1.40
N VAL A 153 1.05 27.47 1.45
CA VAL A 153 2.42 26.97 1.35
C VAL A 153 2.42 25.57 0.71
N VAL A 154 3.33 25.34 -0.23
CA VAL A 154 3.46 24.06 -0.95
C VAL A 154 4.73 23.27 -0.61
N ASP A 155 5.75 23.92 -0.04
CA ASP A 155 6.97 23.25 0.43
C ASP A 155 7.04 23.21 1.96
N PRO A 156 7.36 22.04 2.55
CA PRO A 156 7.43 21.88 3.99
C PRO A 156 8.41 22.83 4.71
N LEU A 157 9.55 23.17 4.09
CA LEU A 157 10.54 24.06 4.72
C LEU A 157 10.03 25.48 4.86
N ASP A 158 9.26 25.96 3.90
CA ASP A 158 8.76 27.34 3.90
C ASP A 158 7.83 27.61 5.08
N THR A 159 7.00 26.63 5.46
CA THR A 159 6.15 26.79 6.64
C THR A 159 6.90 26.64 7.97
N LEU A 160 8.06 25.98 7.97
CA LEU A 160 8.90 25.87 9.17
C LEU A 160 9.79 27.08 9.41
N ARG A 161 9.99 27.97 8.40
CA ARG A 161 10.80 29.20 8.53
C ARG A 161 10.19 30.19 9.51
N PRO A 162 11.02 31.05 10.16
CA PRO A 162 10.50 32.16 10.94
C PRO A 162 9.59 33.04 10.10
N GLY A 163 8.34 33.27 10.55
CA GLY A 163 7.39 34.08 9.83
C GLY A 163 6.79 33.44 8.56
N GLY A 164 7.14 32.22 8.21
CA GLY A 164 6.54 31.48 7.11
C GLY A 164 5.03 31.26 7.32
N PRO A 165 4.22 31.17 6.24
CA PRO A 165 2.77 30.98 6.35
C PRO A 165 2.44 29.59 6.94
N ASN A 166 1.32 29.51 7.64
CA ASN A 166 0.73 28.23 8.03
C ASN A 166 -0.28 27.80 6.98
N PRO A 167 -0.32 26.53 6.59
CA PRO A 167 -1.30 26.00 5.64
C PRO A 167 -2.72 25.98 6.21
N ARG A 168 -2.84 26.10 7.54
CA ARG A 168 -4.08 26.13 8.28
C ARG A 168 -3.98 27.13 9.44
N THR A 169 -5.13 27.68 9.88
CA THR A 169 -5.18 28.72 10.93
C THR A 169 -4.70 28.26 12.30
N ASP A 170 -4.69 26.95 12.56
CA ASP A 170 -4.34 26.36 13.87
C ASP A 170 -2.97 25.66 13.90
N GLY A 171 -2.22 25.70 12.79
CA GLY A 171 -0.84 25.23 12.78
C GLY A 171 -0.34 24.71 11.43
N ASN A 172 0.86 24.14 11.50
CA ASN A 172 1.59 23.67 10.32
C ASN A 172 2.18 22.26 10.48
N VAL A 173 2.03 21.63 11.63
CA VAL A 173 2.57 20.29 11.88
C VAL A 173 1.60 19.41 12.66
N TRP A 174 1.66 18.11 12.38
CA TRP A 174 1.04 17.08 13.18
C TRP A 174 1.95 16.68 14.34
N ALA A 175 1.35 16.62 15.54
CA ALA A 175 2.00 16.11 16.74
C ALA A 175 1.14 15.01 17.37
N ARG A 176 1.77 13.94 17.80
CA ARG A 176 1.17 12.96 18.71
C ARG A 176 1.66 13.23 20.11
N PRO A 177 0.83 13.79 21.00
CA PRO A 177 1.22 13.95 22.40
C PRO A 177 1.58 12.60 23.00
N ALA A 178 2.60 12.54 23.84
CA ALA A 178 2.95 11.33 24.55
C ALA A 178 1.74 10.84 25.35
N ALA A 179 1.29 9.62 25.11
CA ALA A 179 0.24 9.02 25.92
C ALA A 179 0.79 8.73 27.30
N PRO A 180 0.02 8.98 28.39
CA PRO A 180 0.37 8.51 29.72
C PRO A 180 0.65 6.99 29.67
N ALA A 181 1.64 6.52 30.42
CA ALA A 181 2.00 5.09 30.44
C ALA A 181 0.85 4.14 30.80
N SER A 182 -0.21 4.67 31.42
CA SER A 182 -1.44 3.97 31.79
C SER A 182 -2.56 4.03 30.72
N ALA A 183 -2.37 4.79 29.62
CA ALA A 183 -3.42 4.94 28.62
C ALA A 183 -3.50 3.70 27.73
N GLN A 184 -4.66 3.07 27.65
CA GLN A 184 -4.94 1.95 26.75
C GLN A 184 -5.00 2.37 25.27
N ASN A 185 -5.14 3.67 24.99
CA ASN A 185 -5.19 4.21 23.63
C ASN A 185 -4.12 5.30 23.46
N PRO A 186 -3.44 5.38 22.30
CA PRO A 186 -2.56 6.49 22.00
C PRO A 186 -3.36 7.81 22.00
N SER A 187 -2.72 8.90 22.43
CA SER A 187 -3.32 10.24 22.36
C SER A 187 -3.72 10.55 20.92
N ALA A 188 -4.88 11.21 20.75
CA ALA A 188 -5.29 11.69 19.43
C ALA A 188 -4.24 12.68 18.90
N PRO A 189 -3.87 12.59 17.62
CA PRO A 189 -2.99 13.57 17.02
C PRO A 189 -3.62 14.96 17.05
N VAL A 190 -2.79 15.98 17.20
CA VAL A 190 -3.18 17.39 17.20
C VAL A 190 -2.41 18.18 16.18
N VAL A 191 -3.00 19.22 15.63
CA VAL A 191 -2.28 20.21 14.82
C VAL A 191 -1.74 21.28 15.76
N THR A 192 -0.49 21.68 15.56
CA THR A 192 0.18 22.73 16.32
C THR A 192 1.10 23.54 15.44
N GLU A 193 1.48 24.71 15.90
CA GLU A 193 2.47 25.53 15.19
C GLU A 193 3.90 25.15 15.64
N LEU A 194 4.77 24.97 14.65
CA LEU A 194 6.21 24.78 14.84
C LEU A 194 6.95 25.70 13.86
N LYS A 195 7.77 26.59 14.42
CA LYS A 195 8.71 27.42 13.66
C LYS A 195 10.12 27.20 14.16
N TRP A 196 11.03 27.06 13.23
CA TRP A 196 12.45 26.98 13.54
C TRP A 196 13.10 28.36 13.51
N THR A 197 14.21 28.52 14.18
CA THR A 197 15.00 29.76 14.20
C THR A 197 15.80 29.95 12.91
N ALA A 198 16.19 31.18 12.59
CA ALA A 198 17.11 31.44 11.48
C ALA A 198 18.46 30.71 11.62
N ALA A 199 18.90 30.47 12.84
CA ALA A 199 20.14 29.72 13.09
C ALA A 199 20.02 28.26 12.70
N GLU A 200 18.86 27.61 12.86
CA GLU A 200 18.60 26.24 12.43
C GLU A 200 18.60 26.08 10.91
N PHE A 201 18.36 27.15 10.16
CA PHE A 201 18.47 27.19 8.70
C PHE A 201 19.88 27.55 8.17
N ALA A 202 20.85 27.82 9.05
CA ALA A 202 22.18 28.31 8.64
C ALA A 202 22.92 27.36 7.67
N GLU A 203 22.67 26.05 7.73
CA GLU A 203 23.34 25.07 6.87
C GLU A 203 22.69 24.89 5.49
N GLU A 204 21.48 25.44 5.28
CA GLU A 204 20.76 25.37 4.00
C GLU A 204 21.59 25.94 2.84
N LYS A 205 22.34 27.02 3.07
CA LYS A 205 23.26 27.63 2.09
C LYS A 205 24.33 26.68 1.56
N TYR A 206 24.58 25.57 2.26
CA TYR A 206 25.49 24.51 1.84
C TYR A 206 24.78 23.30 1.25
N GLY A 207 23.46 23.39 0.97
CA GLY A 207 22.66 22.29 0.46
C GLY A 207 22.35 21.20 1.50
N ARG A 208 22.53 21.49 2.78
CA ARG A 208 22.23 20.57 3.87
C ARG A 208 20.86 20.86 4.47
N LEU A 209 20.10 19.79 4.73
CA LEU A 209 18.78 19.93 5.35
C LEU A 209 18.90 20.58 6.73
N PRO A 210 18.16 21.67 7.00
CA PRO A 210 18.03 22.23 8.34
C PRO A 210 17.48 21.19 9.32
N MET A 211 18.01 21.18 10.53
CA MET A 211 17.57 20.29 11.60
C MET A 211 17.19 21.09 12.83
N GLY A 212 15.92 21.44 12.93
CA GLY A 212 15.37 22.09 14.09
C GLY A 212 14.70 21.13 15.07
N LYS A 213 13.91 21.71 15.98
CA LYS A 213 13.10 20.94 16.94
C LYS A 213 12.19 19.95 16.23
N THR A 214 12.13 18.72 16.74
CA THR A 214 11.20 17.68 16.30
C THR A 214 10.10 17.42 17.34
N LEU A 215 9.02 16.79 16.92
CA LEU A 215 7.90 16.41 17.78
C LEU A 215 7.83 14.90 18.01
N GLU A 216 8.51 14.13 17.17
CA GLU A 216 8.62 12.68 17.28
C GLU A 216 10.09 12.28 17.19
N GLU A 217 10.57 11.53 18.18
CA GLU A 217 11.93 10.99 18.18
C GLU A 217 12.02 9.72 19.02
N TRP A 218 13.02 8.92 18.73
CA TRP A 218 13.44 7.78 19.55
C TRP A 218 14.89 7.42 19.27
N SER A 219 15.52 6.74 20.22
CA SER A 219 16.90 6.26 20.07
C SER A 219 17.12 4.94 20.82
N TYR A 220 18.21 4.28 20.48
CA TYR A 220 18.80 3.17 21.22
C TYR A 220 20.30 3.11 20.98
N GLY A 221 21.03 2.45 21.89
CA GLY A 221 22.48 2.37 21.84
C GLY A 221 23.18 3.70 22.20
N ASP A 222 24.52 3.72 22.13
CA ASP A 222 25.35 4.87 22.40
C ASP A 222 25.84 5.48 21.08
N LEU A 223 25.16 6.54 20.62
CA LEU A 223 25.48 7.23 19.38
C LEU A 223 26.86 7.91 19.39
N ASP A 224 27.22 8.55 20.50
CA ASP A 224 28.46 9.31 20.58
C ASP A 224 29.67 8.37 20.52
N SER A 225 29.61 7.28 21.28
CA SER A 225 30.64 6.23 21.21
C SER A 225 30.68 5.59 19.81
N GLY A 226 29.49 5.32 19.20
CA GLY A 226 29.41 4.78 17.87
C GLY A 226 30.07 5.66 16.82
N PHE A 227 29.77 6.96 16.78
CA PHE A 227 30.44 7.91 15.87
C PHE A 227 31.92 8.08 16.14
N LYS A 228 32.32 8.17 17.40
CA LYS A 228 33.74 8.31 17.81
C LYS A 228 34.59 7.12 17.35
N ASN A 229 34.02 5.92 17.36
CA ASN A 229 34.73 4.68 16.98
C ASN A 229 34.58 4.33 15.48
N SER A 230 33.90 5.16 14.70
CA SER A 230 33.75 4.96 13.28
C SER A 230 35.04 5.29 12.51
N ALA A 231 35.36 4.46 11.51
CA ALA A 231 36.45 4.70 10.56
C ALA A 231 36.07 5.68 9.46
N LEU A 232 34.78 5.72 9.12
CA LEU A 232 34.16 6.62 8.14
C LEU A 232 32.87 7.16 8.72
N VAL A 233 32.64 8.46 8.57
CA VAL A 233 31.37 9.12 8.92
C VAL A 233 30.91 9.90 7.68
N LEU A 234 29.70 9.62 7.21
CA LEU A 234 29.02 10.35 6.15
C LEU A 234 27.82 11.10 6.75
N ASP A 235 27.56 12.33 6.29
CA ASP A 235 26.41 13.18 6.71
C ASP A 235 25.81 13.80 5.46
N GLU A 236 24.75 13.20 4.96
CA GLU A 236 24.18 13.47 3.63
C GLU A 236 22.73 13.88 3.70
N THR A 237 22.34 14.78 2.80
CA THR A 237 20.93 15.13 2.55
C THR A 237 20.44 14.45 1.28
N PHE A 238 19.24 13.90 1.31
CA PHE A 238 18.57 13.32 0.16
C PHE A 238 17.06 13.66 0.14
N VAL A 239 16.50 13.93 -1.03
CA VAL A 239 15.10 14.36 -1.20
C VAL A 239 14.34 13.40 -2.10
N THR A 240 13.12 13.06 -1.70
CA THR A 240 12.15 12.36 -2.55
C THR A 240 10.89 13.21 -2.69
N PRO A 241 10.30 13.34 -3.90
CA PRO A 241 9.11 14.16 -4.11
C PRO A 241 7.84 13.44 -3.66
N ASP A 242 6.75 14.19 -3.59
CA ASP A 242 5.41 13.63 -3.60
C ASP A 242 5.10 12.97 -4.95
N THR A 243 4.31 11.91 -4.93
CA THR A 243 3.88 11.22 -6.16
C THR A 243 2.47 10.67 -6.05
N SER A 244 1.67 10.78 -7.13
CA SER A 244 0.36 10.14 -7.20
C SER A 244 0.46 8.61 -7.21
N HIS A 245 -0.58 7.92 -6.76
CA HIS A 245 -0.67 6.45 -6.83
C HIS A 245 -0.80 5.92 -8.27
N GLN A 246 -1.34 6.73 -9.17
CA GLN A 246 -1.45 6.46 -10.61
C GLN A 246 -2.19 5.15 -10.94
N THR A 247 -3.25 4.84 -10.19
CA THR A 247 -4.13 3.72 -10.50
C THR A 247 -4.74 3.92 -11.88
N LEU A 248 -4.79 2.88 -12.74
CA LEU A 248 -5.39 3.01 -14.08
C LEU A 248 -6.89 3.28 -13.99
N GLU A 249 -7.61 2.57 -13.12
CA GLU A 249 -8.96 2.92 -12.72
C GLU A 249 -8.93 4.09 -11.75
N THR A 250 -9.60 5.19 -12.10
CA THR A 250 -9.79 6.36 -11.25
C THR A 250 -10.81 6.09 -10.13
N ARG A 251 -11.09 7.05 -9.24
CA ARG A 251 -12.08 6.94 -8.14
C ARG A 251 -13.51 7.12 -8.60
N SER A 252 -13.86 6.64 -9.75
CA SER A 252 -15.22 6.67 -10.25
C SER A 252 -16.17 5.88 -9.33
N ALA A 253 -17.42 6.33 -9.22
CA ALA A 253 -18.43 5.68 -8.42
C ALA A 253 -19.83 5.84 -9.05
N MET A 254 -20.64 4.81 -8.94
CA MET A 254 -22.05 4.84 -9.33
C MET A 254 -22.90 4.45 -8.12
N ALA A 255 -24.00 5.18 -7.88
CA ALA A 255 -24.88 4.89 -6.77
C ALA A 255 -26.36 5.10 -7.13
N TYR A 256 -27.22 4.32 -6.45
CA TYR A 256 -28.68 4.48 -6.50
C TYR A 256 -29.33 4.01 -5.19
N TRP A 257 -30.55 4.45 -4.93
CA TRP A 257 -31.34 4.03 -3.77
C TRP A 257 -32.49 3.14 -4.24
N GLN A 258 -32.68 2.02 -3.54
CA GLN A 258 -33.78 1.10 -3.79
C GLN A 258 -34.19 0.39 -2.50
N ASN A 259 -35.48 0.32 -2.19
CA ASN A 259 -36.02 -0.35 -1.02
C ASN A 259 -35.39 0.08 0.32
N GLY A 260 -35.10 1.39 0.47
CA GLY A 260 -34.48 1.97 1.65
C GLY A 260 -32.99 1.67 1.81
N LYS A 261 -32.33 1.06 0.83
CA LYS A 261 -30.89 0.80 0.79
C LYS A 261 -30.21 1.59 -0.31
N VAL A 262 -28.96 2.01 -0.06
CA VAL A 262 -28.08 2.53 -1.10
C VAL A 262 -27.22 1.41 -1.66
N TYR A 263 -27.18 1.35 -2.99
CA TYR A 263 -26.30 0.47 -3.76
C TYR A 263 -25.18 1.32 -4.32
N MET A 264 -23.92 0.91 -4.04
CA MET A 264 -22.72 1.65 -4.45
C MET A 264 -21.75 0.75 -5.19
N HIS A 265 -21.37 1.17 -6.39
CA HIS A 265 -20.41 0.52 -7.25
C HIS A 265 -19.15 1.40 -7.36
N THR A 266 -18.02 0.96 -6.82
CA THR A 266 -16.74 1.71 -6.88
C THR A 266 -15.57 0.78 -6.52
N GLY A 267 -14.35 1.18 -6.89
CA GLY A 267 -13.14 0.42 -6.56
C GLY A 267 -12.71 0.58 -5.09
N THR A 268 -12.35 -0.53 -4.43
CA THR A 268 -11.78 -0.53 -3.08
C THR A 268 -10.76 -1.65 -2.86
N GLN A 269 -9.90 -1.47 -1.86
CA GLN A 269 -8.97 -2.50 -1.38
C GLN A 269 -9.58 -3.41 -0.29
N SER A 270 -10.80 -3.11 0.20
CA SER A 270 -11.53 -3.95 1.16
C SER A 270 -13.01 -3.62 1.16
N THR A 271 -13.86 -4.56 0.79
CA THR A 271 -15.31 -4.41 0.93
C THR A 271 -15.73 -4.38 2.39
N ALA A 272 -15.12 -5.24 3.22
CA ALA A 272 -15.45 -5.35 4.65
C ALA A 272 -15.12 -4.08 5.46
N GLN A 273 -13.99 -3.42 5.16
CA GLN A 273 -13.56 -2.22 5.90
C GLN A 273 -14.06 -0.91 5.27
N THR A 274 -14.45 -0.91 4.00
CA THR A 274 -15.04 0.25 3.34
C THR A 274 -16.49 0.47 3.76
N LEU A 275 -17.23 -0.59 4.01
CA LEU A 275 -18.63 -0.52 4.41
C LEU A 275 -18.87 0.37 5.67
N PRO A 276 -18.11 0.21 6.79
CA PRO A 276 -18.23 1.11 7.93
C PRO A 276 -17.82 2.57 7.62
N ALA A 277 -16.88 2.78 6.72
CA ALA A 277 -16.48 4.14 6.31
C ALA A 277 -17.62 4.86 5.56
N ILE A 278 -18.26 4.19 4.61
CA ILE A 278 -19.42 4.73 3.88
C ILE A 278 -20.57 5.01 4.85
N ALA A 279 -20.88 4.08 5.76
CA ALA A 279 -21.93 4.23 6.78
C ALA A 279 -21.71 5.52 7.59
N ARG A 280 -20.48 5.77 8.03
CA ARG A 280 -20.10 6.98 8.75
C ARG A 280 -20.23 8.24 7.89
N TRP A 281 -19.73 8.22 6.65
CA TRP A 281 -19.75 9.39 5.77
C TRP A 281 -21.17 9.77 5.34
N LEU A 282 -22.06 8.80 5.13
CA LEU A 282 -23.46 9.03 4.81
C LEU A 282 -24.35 9.23 6.07
N ASN A 283 -23.81 8.98 7.26
CA ASN A 283 -24.53 8.97 8.54
C ASN A 283 -25.78 8.07 8.49
N ILE A 284 -25.57 6.82 8.07
CA ILE A 284 -26.60 5.77 7.99
C ILE A 284 -26.07 4.44 8.54
N ASP A 285 -26.95 3.52 8.87
CA ASP A 285 -26.56 2.19 9.32
C ASP A 285 -25.94 1.36 8.19
N ALA A 286 -24.94 0.54 8.52
CA ALA A 286 -24.23 -0.29 7.55
C ALA A 286 -25.13 -1.32 6.84
N ASP A 287 -26.24 -1.78 7.47
CA ASP A 287 -27.24 -2.70 6.89
C ASP A 287 -28.08 -2.04 5.79
N LYS A 288 -28.06 -0.70 5.70
CA LYS A 288 -28.65 0.09 4.61
C LYS A 288 -27.77 0.24 3.39
N ILE A 289 -26.58 -0.38 3.37
CA ILE A 289 -25.62 -0.24 2.28
C ILE A 289 -25.37 -1.60 1.63
N VAL A 290 -25.52 -1.66 0.31
CA VAL A 290 -25.01 -2.74 -0.54
C VAL A 290 -23.83 -2.19 -1.33
N PHE A 291 -22.63 -2.67 -1.01
CA PHE A 291 -21.40 -2.22 -1.61
C PHE A 291 -20.86 -3.27 -2.59
N ILE A 292 -20.60 -2.88 -3.83
CA ILE A 292 -20.21 -3.76 -4.93
C ILE A 292 -18.89 -3.30 -5.52
N SER A 293 -17.88 -4.14 -5.41
CA SER A 293 -16.50 -3.93 -5.89
C SER A 293 -15.86 -5.29 -6.20
N GLU A 294 -16.40 -5.99 -7.19
CA GLU A 294 -15.89 -7.31 -7.58
C GLU A 294 -14.52 -7.20 -8.27
N TYR A 295 -14.29 -6.09 -8.96
CA TYR A 295 -13.02 -5.78 -9.64
C TYR A 295 -12.59 -4.35 -9.34
N THR A 296 -11.29 -4.15 -9.12
CA THR A 296 -10.69 -2.84 -8.88
C THR A 296 -9.42 -2.72 -9.72
N GLY A 297 -9.34 -1.70 -10.56
CA GLY A 297 -8.22 -1.42 -11.47
C GLY A 297 -7.00 -0.77 -10.80
N GLY A 298 -6.57 -1.33 -9.67
CA GLY A 298 -5.45 -0.86 -8.87
C GLY A 298 -5.87 0.04 -7.71
N GLY A 299 -5.04 0.06 -6.67
CA GLY A 299 -5.24 0.90 -5.50
C GLY A 299 -3.93 1.42 -4.95
N PHE A 300 -2.93 0.54 -4.78
CA PHE A 300 -1.58 0.83 -4.28
C PHE A 300 -1.53 1.54 -2.92
N GLY A 301 -2.66 1.56 -2.20
CA GLY A 301 -2.85 2.27 -0.94
C GLY A 301 -3.86 3.43 -1.01
N SER A 302 -4.15 3.96 -2.19
CA SER A 302 -5.07 5.11 -2.34
C SER A 302 -6.55 4.76 -2.11
N LYS A 303 -6.92 3.50 -2.26
CA LYS A 303 -8.31 3.02 -2.13
C LYS A 303 -8.50 2.08 -0.91
N ILE A 304 -7.70 2.22 0.15
CA ILE A 304 -7.68 1.30 1.31
C ILE A 304 -9.09 1.11 1.91
N THR A 305 -9.78 2.20 2.26
CA THR A 305 -11.16 2.18 2.74
C THR A 305 -12.09 2.98 1.83
N GLY A 306 -11.76 3.05 0.53
CA GLY A 306 -12.42 3.93 -0.43
C GLY A 306 -11.99 5.39 -0.33
N GLY A 307 -12.67 6.26 -1.04
CA GLY A 307 -12.51 7.71 -0.99
C GLY A 307 -13.81 8.40 -0.57
N VAL A 308 -13.73 9.44 0.25
CA VAL A 308 -14.94 10.13 0.73
C VAL A 308 -15.78 10.69 -0.41
N THR A 309 -15.17 11.03 -1.56
CA THR A 309 -15.88 11.50 -2.76
C THR A 309 -16.88 10.48 -3.32
N MET A 310 -16.74 9.18 -2.99
CA MET A 310 -17.71 8.15 -3.44
C MET A 310 -19.13 8.34 -2.89
N ILE A 311 -19.32 9.14 -1.83
CA ILE A 311 -20.65 9.45 -1.30
C ILE A 311 -21.40 10.48 -2.16
N ILE A 312 -20.71 11.28 -2.96
CA ILE A 312 -21.30 12.34 -3.79
C ILE A 312 -22.39 11.77 -4.73
N PRO A 313 -22.14 10.72 -5.54
CA PRO A 313 -23.21 10.14 -6.35
C PRO A 313 -24.35 9.53 -5.53
N ALA A 314 -24.06 9.01 -4.31
CA ALA A 314 -25.13 8.49 -3.44
C ALA A 314 -26.04 9.60 -2.91
N LEU A 315 -25.50 10.76 -2.54
CA LEU A 315 -26.27 11.93 -2.11
C LEU A 315 -27.06 12.56 -3.27
N LEU A 316 -26.45 12.70 -4.44
CA LEU A 316 -27.13 13.16 -5.65
C LEU A 316 -28.24 12.20 -6.08
N ALA A 317 -28.00 10.89 -6.03
CA ALA A 317 -29.04 9.89 -6.34
C ALA A 317 -30.22 9.96 -5.37
N LYS A 318 -29.98 10.27 -4.09
CA LYS A 318 -31.05 10.51 -3.11
C LYS A 318 -31.82 11.78 -3.43
N LYS A 319 -31.12 12.87 -3.79
CA LYS A 319 -31.71 14.19 -4.11
C LYS A 319 -32.55 14.16 -5.39
N THR A 320 -32.13 13.37 -6.39
CA THR A 320 -32.81 13.28 -7.72
C THR A 320 -33.73 12.08 -7.84
N ASN A 321 -33.73 11.16 -6.90
CA ASN A 321 -34.38 9.84 -6.98
C ASN A 321 -34.04 9.07 -8.27
N THR A 322 -32.78 9.16 -8.72
CA THR A 322 -32.28 8.62 -9.98
C THR A 322 -30.88 8.08 -9.79
N PRO A 323 -30.46 6.98 -10.43
CA PRO A 323 -29.08 6.52 -10.38
C PRO A 323 -28.11 7.62 -10.87
N VAL A 324 -26.94 7.76 -10.21
CA VAL A 324 -25.94 8.76 -10.58
C VAL A 324 -24.57 8.10 -10.73
N MET A 325 -23.90 8.38 -11.85
CA MET A 325 -22.52 7.99 -12.14
C MET A 325 -21.61 9.23 -12.00
N MET A 326 -20.56 9.10 -11.20
CA MET A 326 -19.44 10.06 -11.11
C MET A 326 -18.22 9.42 -11.76
N ARG A 327 -17.82 9.90 -12.93
CA ARG A 327 -16.58 9.51 -13.60
C ARG A 327 -15.53 10.57 -13.37
N ILE A 328 -14.40 10.12 -12.85
CA ILE A 328 -13.25 10.97 -12.50
C ILE A 328 -12.22 10.87 -13.61
N SER A 329 -11.80 12.02 -14.15
CA SER A 329 -10.72 12.11 -15.14
C SER A 329 -9.35 11.85 -14.51
N ARG A 330 -8.32 11.63 -15.32
CA ARG A 330 -6.96 11.46 -14.83
C ARG A 330 -6.42 12.70 -14.12
N GLU A 331 -6.78 13.87 -14.56
CA GLU A 331 -6.39 15.15 -13.94
C GLU A 331 -7.08 15.30 -12.57
N GLU A 332 -8.38 15.07 -12.49
CA GLU A 332 -9.12 15.07 -11.22
C GLU A 332 -8.57 14.03 -10.25
N GLU A 333 -8.25 12.80 -10.70
CA GLU A 333 -7.63 11.77 -9.86
C GLU A 333 -6.28 12.21 -9.30
N THR A 334 -5.50 13.04 -10.01
CA THR A 334 -4.22 13.55 -9.51
C THR A 334 -4.43 14.43 -8.28
N PHE A 335 -5.52 15.18 -8.22
CA PHE A 335 -5.85 16.03 -7.07
C PHE A 335 -6.51 15.26 -5.93
N ILE A 336 -7.57 14.50 -6.22
CA ILE A 336 -8.38 13.82 -5.19
C ILE A 336 -7.90 12.40 -4.89
N GLY A 337 -7.04 11.85 -5.74
CA GLY A 337 -6.57 10.47 -5.70
C GLY A 337 -5.56 10.17 -4.60
N ARG A 338 -5.13 11.19 -3.86
CA ARG A 338 -4.12 11.15 -2.81
C ARG A 338 -2.73 10.80 -3.34
N ALA A 339 -1.72 10.93 -2.51
CA ALA A 339 -0.32 10.77 -2.90
C ALA A 339 0.53 10.10 -1.83
N ARG A 340 1.70 9.60 -2.24
CA ARG A 340 2.82 9.30 -1.35
C ARG A 340 3.39 10.60 -0.81
N PRO A 341 3.67 10.72 0.49
CA PRO A 341 4.43 11.84 1.04
C PRO A 341 5.84 11.92 0.46
N GLY A 342 6.25 13.11 0.02
CA GLY A 342 7.66 13.43 -0.23
C GLY A 342 8.43 13.57 1.07
N PHE A 343 9.73 13.20 1.06
CA PHE A 343 10.62 13.34 2.19
C PHE A 343 11.81 14.21 1.85
N GLN A 344 12.17 15.06 2.83
CA GLN A 344 13.48 15.71 2.92
C GLN A 344 14.21 15.04 4.09
N GLY A 345 15.29 14.33 3.81
CA GLY A 345 16.01 13.53 4.80
C GLY A 345 17.47 13.96 4.95
N ARG A 346 17.99 14.01 6.18
CA ARG A 346 19.42 14.10 6.47
C ARG A 346 19.81 12.93 7.34
N ILE A 347 20.80 12.18 6.89
CA ILE A 347 21.26 10.99 7.58
C ILE A 347 22.75 11.07 7.81
N LYS A 348 23.15 10.95 9.09
CA LYS A 348 24.55 10.80 9.49
C LYS A 348 24.79 9.34 9.85
N VAL A 349 25.75 8.69 9.21
CA VAL A 349 26.08 7.27 9.42
C VAL A 349 27.57 7.10 9.67
N GLY A 350 27.90 6.36 10.72
CA GLY A 350 29.26 5.98 11.07
C GLY A 350 29.51 4.49 10.79
N PHE A 351 30.60 4.17 10.11
CA PHE A 351 30.98 2.82 9.71
C PHE A 351 32.30 2.38 10.31
N SER A 352 32.47 1.10 10.66
CA SER A 352 33.76 0.48 10.91
C SER A 352 34.56 0.33 9.60
N LYS A 353 35.83 -0.07 9.69
CA LYS A 353 36.67 -0.36 8.50
C LYS A 353 36.08 -1.47 7.61
N GLU A 354 35.38 -2.42 8.21
CA GLU A 354 34.74 -3.55 7.53
C GLU A 354 33.34 -3.18 6.98
N GLY A 355 32.88 -1.96 7.25
CA GLY A 355 31.57 -1.48 6.78
C GLY A 355 30.39 -1.76 7.73
N ARG A 356 30.63 -2.18 8.99
CA ARG A 356 29.55 -2.32 9.99
C ARG A 356 29.05 -0.94 10.41
N ILE A 357 27.73 -0.72 10.43
CA ILE A 357 27.12 0.52 10.90
C ILE A 357 27.21 0.58 12.42
N MET A 358 28.06 1.49 12.92
CA MET A 358 28.31 1.74 14.33
C MET A 358 27.27 2.68 14.93
N ALA A 359 26.91 3.73 14.20
CA ALA A 359 25.89 4.71 14.60
C ALA A 359 25.15 5.24 13.39
N LEU A 360 23.87 5.54 13.57
CA LEU A 360 23.01 6.14 12.55
C LEU A 360 22.09 7.18 13.19
N ASP A 361 22.16 8.42 12.72
CA ASP A 361 21.26 9.52 13.11
C ASP A 361 20.45 9.93 11.88
N MET A 362 19.14 9.66 11.91
CA MET A 362 18.21 9.90 10.80
C MET A 362 17.24 11.02 11.19
N PHE A 363 17.22 12.08 10.40
CA PHE A 363 16.28 13.20 10.52
C PHE A 363 15.45 13.29 9.25
N VAL A 364 14.10 13.35 9.39
CA VAL A 364 13.19 13.41 8.24
C VAL A 364 12.10 14.46 8.42
N ILE A 365 11.79 15.16 7.34
CA ILE A 365 10.61 15.99 7.18
C ILE A 365 9.71 15.30 6.17
N SER A 366 8.46 15.03 6.54
CA SER A 366 7.46 14.41 5.68
C SER A 366 6.40 15.43 5.28
N ASN A 367 6.17 15.60 3.98
CA ASN A 367 5.10 16.44 3.46
C ASN A 367 3.75 15.69 3.57
N ASN A 368 2.86 16.14 4.44
CA ASN A 368 1.60 15.44 4.71
C ASN A 368 0.40 15.90 3.86
N GLY A 369 0.48 17.07 3.23
CA GLY A 369 -0.73 17.73 2.71
C GLY A 369 -1.59 18.29 3.86
N PRO A 370 -2.88 18.63 3.64
CA PRO A 370 -3.65 19.47 4.56
C PRO A 370 -4.49 18.71 5.59
N TYR A 371 -4.58 17.38 5.48
CA TYR A 371 -5.51 16.55 6.26
C TYR A 371 -4.81 15.63 7.26
N ASP A 372 -5.55 14.66 7.79
CA ASP A 372 -5.07 13.71 8.79
C ASP A 372 -3.71 13.10 8.44
N ALA A 373 -2.82 13.00 9.43
CA ALA A 373 -1.44 12.59 9.20
C ALA A 373 -1.31 11.13 8.76
N GLN A 374 -0.40 10.90 7.82
CA GLN A 374 0.04 9.58 7.42
C GLN A 374 1.25 9.12 8.26
N GLY A 375 1.37 7.81 8.45
CA GLY A 375 2.40 7.20 9.30
C GLY A 375 3.76 6.98 8.61
N ASP A 376 4.04 7.63 7.49
CA ASP A 376 5.24 7.39 6.69
C ASP A 376 6.52 7.76 7.44
N ALA A 377 6.56 8.92 8.12
CA ALA A 377 7.74 9.37 8.85
C ALA A 377 8.19 8.36 9.92
N PRO A 378 7.38 7.99 10.92
CA PRO A 378 7.80 7.02 11.95
C PRO A 378 8.07 5.62 11.38
N THR A 379 7.39 5.22 10.28
CA THR A 379 7.65 3.94 9.62
C THR A 379 9.05 3.89 9.02
N SER A 380 9.56 5.00 8.46
CA SER A 380 10.88 5.05 7.84
C SER A 380 12.00 4.65 8.81
N GLY A 381 11.99 5.18 10.04
CA GLY A 381 12.97 4.84 11.06
C GLY A 381 12.89 3.36 11.49
N ARG A 382 11.68 2.82 11.64
CA ARG A 382 11.48 1.40 11.99
C ARG A 382 12.04 0.47 10.92
N ILE A 383 11.73 0.74 9.64
CA ILE A 383 12.22 -0.04 8.49
C ILE A 383 13.74 0.02 8.39
N VAL A 384 14.34 1.21 8.49
CA VAL A 384 15.80 1.38 8.46
C VAL A 384 16.47 0.62 9.61
N SER A 385 15.93 0.71 10.82
CA SER A 385 16.47 0.02 11.99
C SER A 385 16.41 -1.50 11.88
N LEU A 386 15.39 -2.06 11.18
CA LEU A 386 15.31 -3.47 10.90
C LEU A 386 16.29 -3.89 9.80
N LEU A 387 16.29 -3.15 8.69
CA LEU A 387 16.98 -3.57 7.47
C LEU A 387 18.51 -3.56 7.61
N TYR A 388 19.05 -2.60 8.36
CA TYR A 388 20.49 -2.37 8.47
C TYR A 388 21.09 -2.59 9.86
N GLN A 389 20.30 -2.98 10.83
CA GLN A 389 20.73 -3.34 12.19
C GLN A 389 21.86 -2.47 12.77
N PRO A 390 21.75 -1.10 12.77
CA PRO A 390 22.77 -0.24 13.35
C PRO A 390 22.99 -0.56 14.84
N GLN A 391 24.23 -0.47 15.32
CA GLN A 391 24.52 -0.73 16.74
C GLN A 391 23.92 0.34 17.66
N ALA A 392 23.92 1.59 17.22
CA ALA A 392 23.21 2.70 17.85
C ALA A 392 22.42 3.48 16.79
N MET A 393 21.21 3.91 17.12
CA MET A 393 20.38 4.68 16.20
C MET A 393 19.56 5.73 16.95
N ARG A 394 19.46 6.92 16.34
CA ARG A 394 18.45 7.93 16.64
C ARG A 394 17.63 8.20 15.39
N TRP A 395 16.33 8.26 15.56
CA TRP A 395 15.39 8.73 14.54
C TRP A 395 14.64 9.94 15.05
N ARG A 396 14.49 10.94 14.19
CA ARG A 396 13.75 12.17 14.47
C ARG A 396 12.91 12.53 13.27
N GLY A 397 11.66 12.95 13.49
CA GLY A 397 10.74 13.25 12.41
C GLY A 397 9.84 14.47 12.66
N VAL A 398 9.48 15.15 11.57
CA VAL A 398 8.47 16.20 11.55
C VAL A 398 7.49 15.93 10.41
N THR A 399 6.21 15.77 10.75
CA THR A 399 5.14 15.63 9.76
C THR A 399 4.50 16.99 9.54
N VAL A 400 4.76 17.57 8.37
CA VAL A 400 4.44 18.96 8.02
C VAL A 400 3.19 19.01 7.15
N LEU A 401 2.25 19.90 7.50
CA LEU A 401 1.09 20.22 6.67
C LEU A 401 1.47 21.19 5.55
N THR A 402 0.86 21.03 4.39
CA THR A 402 0.98 21.94 3.23
C THR A 402 -0.35 22.05 2.49
N ASN A 403 -0.48 23.08 1.66
CA ASN A 403 -1.63 23.27 0.75
C ASN A 403 -1.45 22.51 -0.57
N THR A 404 -1.12 21.24 -0.46
CA THR A 404 -0.98 20.30 -1.59
C THR A 404 -1.96 19.13 -1.41
N PRO A 405 -2.36 18.40 -2.45
CA PRO A 405 -3.37 17.35 -2.34
C PRO A 405 -3.11 16.35 -1.21
N PRO A 406 -4.14 15.70 -0.66
CA PRO A 406 -4.03 14.86 0.53
C PRO A 406 -3.11 13.65 0.34
N ARG A 407 -2.56 13.13 1.44
CA ARG A 407 -1.68 11.97 1.43
C ARG A 407 -2.41 10.69 1.83
N SER A 408 -1.91 9.59 1.34
CA SER A 408 -2.27 8.24 1.75
C SER A 408 -1.07 7.32 1.64
N ALA A 409 -1.11 6.20 2.33
CA ALA A 409 -0.13 5.15 2.16
C ALA A 409 -0.05 4.73 0.68
N GLN A 410 1.12 4.88 0.05
CA GLN A 410 1.40 4.22 -1.23
C GLN A 410 2.37 3.07 -0.98
N SER A 411 2.19 1.95 -1.63
CA SER A 411 3.01 0.73 -1.52
C SER A 411 4.40 0.93 -0.88
N SER A 412 4.65 0.35 0.31
CA SER A 412 5.82 0.61 1.17
C SER A 412 5.86 2.04 1.75
N PRO A 413 4.79 2.49 2.45
CA PRO A 413 4.73 3.85 3.01
C PRO A 413 5.82 4.06 4.07
N GLY A 414 6.60 5.13 3.92
CA GLY A 414 7.80 5.39 4.75
C GLY A 414 8.98 4.47 4.47
N GLY A 415 8.72 3.22 4.11
CA GLY A 415 9.75 2.25 3.74
C GLY A 415 10.49 2.67 2.48
N LEU A 416 9.78 3.03 1.39
CA LEU A 416 10.42 3.53 0.17
C LEU A 416 11.27 4.75 0.47
N GLN A 417 10.68 5.77 1.12
CA GLN A 417 11.40 7.03 1.37
C GLN A 417 12.63 6.80 2.23
N GLY A 418 12.51 6.05 3.36
CA GLY A 418 13.62 5.77 4.27
C GLY A 418 14.76 5.00 3.61
N ILE A 419 14.44 4.03 2.76
CA ILE A 419 15.44 3.22 2.05
C ILE A 419 16.12 4.04 0.94
N VAL A 420 15.34 4.77 0.13
CA VAL A 420 15.85 5.57 -0.98
C VAL A 420 16.79 6.69 -0.52
N ILE A 421 16.55 7.30 0.64
CA ILE A 421 17.46 8.32 1.19
C ILE A 421 18.69 7.72 1.87
N LEU A 422 18.67 6.44 2.29
CA LEU A 422 19.81 5.78 2.96
C LEU A 422 20.71 5.01 1.99
N GLU A 423 20.14 4.31 1.03
CA GLU A 423 20.86 3.36 0.17
C GLU A 423 22.02 3.97 -0.64
N PRO A 424 21.91 5.20 -1.19
CA PRO A 424 23.06 5.87 -1.82
C PRO A 424 24.22 6.12 -0.85
N ILE A 425 23.91 6.37 0.44
CA ILE A 425 24.95 6.57 1.48
C ILE A 425 25.67 5.25 1.75
N ILE A 426 24.96 4.12 1.80
CA ILE A 426 25.56 2.80 1.96
C ILE A 426 26.47 2.47 0.77
N ALA A 427 26.01 2.76 -0.46
CA ALA A 427 26.81 2.55 -1.67
C ALA A 427 28.09 3.43 -1.68
N LYS A 428 27.96 4.70 -1.31
CA LYS A 428 29.11 5.64 -1.14
C LYS A 428 30.07 5.16 -0.09
N ALA A 429 29.58 4.68 1.06
CA ALA A 429 30.41 4.13 2.11
C ALA A 429 31.19 2.90 1.66
N ALA A 430 30.58 1.98 0.90
CA ALA A 430 31.24 0.81 0.33
C ALA A 430 32.44 1.21 -0.53
N ARG A 431 32.26 2.17 -1.45
CA ARG A 431 33.35 2.68 -2.30
C ARG A 431 34.43 3.37 -1.51
N ASN A 432 34.10 4.22 -0.53
CA ASN A 432 35.06 4.95 0.29
C ASN A 432 35.92 4.03 1.21
N LEU A 433 35.32 2.92 1.64
CA LEU A 433 36.01 1.91 2.45
C LEU A 433 36.70 0.83 1.61
N GLY A 434 36.52 0.81 0.30
CA GLY A 434 37.03 -0.25 -0.57
C GLY A 434 36.37 -1.62 -0.30
N VAL A 435 35.13 -1.63 0.20
CA VAL A 435 34.34 -2.83 0.49
C VAL A 435 33.34 -3.05 -0.64
N ASP A 436 33.11 -4.30 -1.03
CA ASP A 436 32.10 -4.64 -2.04
C ASP A 436 30.69 -4.26 -1.56
N GLN A 437 29.83 -3.79 -2.49
CA GLN A 437 28.49 -3.33 -2.17
C GLN A 437 27.55 -4.44 -1.63
N VAL A 438 27.75 -5.68 -2.03
CA VAL A 438 27.05 -6.84 -1.48
C VAL A 438 27.60 -7.16 -0.09
N ALA A 439 28.91 -7.11 0.09
CA ALA A 439 29.55 -7.39 1.38
C ALA A 439 29.14 -6.41 2.49
N ILE A 440 29.09 -5.09 2.22
CA ILE A 440 28.66 -4.10 3.22
C ILE A 440 27.19 -4.29 3.62
N ARG A 441 26.33 -4.71 2.70
CA ARG A 441 24.94 -5.02 3.00
C ARG A 441 24.80 -6.30 3.78
N ARG A 442 25.55 -7.32 3.41
CA ARG A 442 25.56 -8.62 4.07
C ARG A 442 25.96 -8.54 5.54
N ILE A 443 26.95 -7.71 5.89
CA ILE A 443 27.39 -7.52 7.31
C ILE A 443 26.34 -6.80 8.16
N ASN A 444 25.44 -6.04 7.55
CA ASN A 444 24.42 -5.25 8.22
C ASN A 444 22.99 -5.86 8.13
N CYS A 445 22.79 -6.93 7.36
CA CYS A 445 21.50 -7.60 7.19
C CYS A 445 20.89 -8.08 8.51
N PRO A 446 19.53 -8.07 8.63
CA PRO A 446 18.83 -8.77 9.69
C PRO A 446 18.94 -10.30 9.56
N GLU A 447 18.93 -11.01 10.67
CA GLU A 447 18.91 -12.46 10.75
C GLU A 447 17.92 -12.95 11.82
N GLY A 448 17.19 -14.02 11.54
CA GLY A 448 16.28 -14.65 12.49
C GLY A 448 15.26 -13.69 13.09
N LYS A 449 15.11 -13.65 14.40
CA LYS A 449 14.25 -12.72 15.13
C LYS A 449 14.93 -11.35 15.32
N ALA A 450 15.34 -10.71 14.23
CA ALA A 450 16.04 -9.43 14.26
C ALA A 450 15.21 -8.32 14.95
N PRO A 451 15.82 -7.53 15.88
CA PRO A 451 15.14 -6.45 16.57
C PRO A 451 14.96 -5.23 15.67
N PHE A 452 13.89 -4.45 15.92
CA PHE A 452 13.61 -3.20 15.18
C PHE A 452 12.86 -2.16 16.01
N GLY A 453 12.87 -0.91 15.52
CA GLY A 453 12.16 0.22 16.13
C GLY A 453 12.77 0.69 17.44
N PRO A 454 12.01 1.50 18.19
CA PRO A 454 12.46 2.05 19.48
C PRO A 454 12.66 0.97 20.53
N SER A 455 13.50 1.27 21.52
CA SER A 455 13.59 0.51 22.77
C SER A 455 12.54 1.04 23.77
N VAL A 456 11.63 0.16 24.18
CA VAL A 456 10.63 0.46 25.21
C VAL A 456 10.94 -0.38 26.44
N GLN A 457 11.27 0.25 27.56
CA GLN A 457 11.70 -0.44 28.79
C GLN A 457 12.85 -1.44 28.55
N GLY A 458 13.80 -1.09 27.68
CA GLY A 458 14.95 -1.93 27.36
C GLY A 458 14.68 -3.04 26.31
N VAL A 459 13.45 -3.21 25.86
CA VAL A 459 13.06 -4.22 24.87
C VAL A 459 12.71 -3.58 23.53
N ARG A 460 13.20 -4.15 22.43
CA ARG A 460 12.80 -3.79 21.07
C ARG A 460 11.88 -4.85 20.48
N GLN A 461 10.95 -4.44 19.63
CA GLN A 461 10.15 -5.38 18.81
C GLN A 461 11.09 -6.20 17.92
N HIS A 462 10.66 -7.38 17.50
CA HIS A 462 11.44 -8.24 16.60
C HIS A 462 10.62 -8.82 15.46
N ALA A 463 11.30 -9.19 14.39
CA ALA A 463 10.72 -9.91 13.27
C ALA A 463 10.39 -11.36 13.66
N THR A 464 9.44 -12.00 12.96
CA THR A 464 9.17 -13.45 13.10
C THR A 464 10.36 -14.28 12.62
N SER A 465 10.94 -13.88 11.48
CA SER A 465 12.14 -14.48 10.89
C SER A 465 12.73 -13.56 9.82
N ALA A 466 14.01 -13.73 9.51
CA ALA A 466 14.69 -13.04 8.42
C ALA A 466 15.77 -13.93 7.81
N PHE A 467 15.72 -14.14 6.50
CA PHE A 467 16.67 -14.88 5.67
C PHE A 467 17.20 -13.99 4.53
N LEU A 468 17.35 -12.69 4.81
CA LEU A 468 17.77 -11.72 3.79
C LEU A 468 19.21 -11.94 3.30
N LYS A 469 20.07 -12.46 4.15
CA LYS A 469 21.45 -12.82 3.73
C LYS A 469 21.45 -13.86 2.63
N GLU A 470 20.66 -14.90 2.77
CA GLU A 470 20.50 -15.96 1.79
C GLU A 470 19.90 -15.43 0.47
N ALA A 471 18.93 -14.51 0.57
CA ALA A 471 18.35 -13.86 -0.61
C ALA A 471 19.37 -12.98 -1.33
N LEU A 472 20.21 -12.24 -0.58
CA LEU A 472 21.29 -11.42 -1.10
C LEU A 472 22.36 -12.28 -1.79
N ASP A 473 22.82 -13.34 -1.13
CA ASP A 473 23.88 -14.22 -1.65
C ASP A 473 23.42 -14.93 -2.94
N ARG A 474 22.24 -15.56 -2.94
CA ARG A 474 21.68 -16.21 -4.15
C ARG A 474 21.36 -15.22 -5.26
N GLY A 475 20.87 -14.02 -4.91
CA GLY A 475 20.62 -12.95 -5.89
C GLY A 475 21.92 -12.47 -6.53
N ALA A 476 22.99 -12.29 -5.76
CA ALA A 476 24.31 -11.90 -6.27
C ALA A 476 24.90 -12.97 -7.23
N GLU A 477 24.74 -14.25 -6.92
CA GLU A 477 25.14 -15.36 -7.79
C GLU A 477 24.35 -15.34 -9.10
N GLN A 478 23.00 -15.28 -9.05
CA GLN A 478 22.15 -15.27 -10.24
C GLN A 478 22.37 -14.04 -11.11
N PHE A 479 22.56 -12.86 -10.50
CA PHE A 479 22.86 -11.62 -11.20
C PHE A 479 24.28 -11.58 -11.77
N LYS A 480 25.13 -12.55 -11.40
CA LYS A 480 26.57 -12.60 -11.73
C LYS A 480 27.29 -11.32 -11.25
N TRP A 481 27.04 -10.95 -10.00
CA TRP A 481 27.48 -9.69 -9.39
C TRP A 481 28.98 -9.44 -9.58
N HIS A 482 29.85 -10.38 -9.19
CA HIS A 482 31.32 -10.21 -9.26
C HIS A 482 31.83 -10.01 -10.69
N GLU A 483 31.24 -10.69 -11.69
CA GLU A 483 31.61 -10.50 -13.08
C GLU A 483 31.23 -9.11 -13.59
N ARG A 484 30.08 -8.57 -13.13
CA ARG A 484 29.60 -7.23 -13.51
C ARG A 484 30.40 -6.13 -12.83
N VAL A 485 30.68 -6.24 -11.54
CA VAL A 485 31.51 -5.31 -10.78
C VAL A 485 32.94 -5.24 -11.34
N ALA A 486 33.54 -6.38 -11.70
CA ALA A 486 34.92 -6.43 -12.25
C ALA A 486 35.06 -5.61 -13.56
N ARG A 487 33.98 -5.29 -14.23
CA ARG A 487 33.97 -4.48 -15.46
C ARG A 487 33.22 -3.16 -15.33
N SER A 488 32.84 -2.76 -14.10
CA SER A 488 32.11 -1.52 -13.81
C SER A 488 32.99 -0.52 -13.05
N PRO A 489 32.88 0.82 -13.28
CA PRO A 489 32.13 1.40 -14.38
C PRO A 489 32.80 1.15 -15.74
N LYS A 490 32.00 0.79 -16.74
CA LYS A 490 32.52 0.53 -18.09
C LYS A 490 32.13 1.66 -19.04
N ARG A 491 33.11 2.43 -19.46
CA ARG A 491 32.92 3.50 -20.47
C ARG A 491 33.14 2.98 -21.89
N MET A 492 32.24 3.34 -22.79
CA MET A 492 32.28 3.01 -24.22
C MET A 492 31.84 4.25 -25.03
N GLY A 493 32.78 5.14 -25.36
CA GLY A 493 32.46 6.44 -25.95
C GLY A 493 31.65 7.33 -25.00
N ALA A 494 30.50 7.79 -25.45
CA ALA A 494 29.56 8.59 -24.65
C ALA A 494 28.77 7.76 -23.61
N LYS A 495 28.80 6.42 -23.72
CA LYS A 495 28.03 5.55 -22.83
C LYS A 495 28.85 5.04 -21.65
N VAL A 496 28.24 5.03 -20.48
CA VAL A 496 28.84 4.49 -19.24
C VAL A 496 27.87 3.52 -18.59
N ARG A 497 28.34 2.32 -18.25
CA ARG A 497 27.57 1.33 -17.49
C ARG A 497 27.99 1.32 -16.04
N GLY A 498 27.01 1.19 -15.14
CA GLY A 498 27.20 1.00 -13.72
C GLY A 498 26.26 -0.07 -13.17
N VAL A 499 26.65 -0.65 -12.05
CA VAL A 499 25.89 -1.68 -11.34
C VAL A 499 25.57 -1.25 -9.92
N GLY A 500 24.40 -1.64 -9.44
CA GLY A 500 23.92 -1.30 -8.09
C GLY A 500 23.17 -2.46 -7.46
N VAL A 501 23.27 -2.54 -6.14
CA VAL A 501 22.49 -3.45 -5.31
C VAL A 501 21.84 -2.64 -4.19
N SER A 502 20.65 -3.04 -3.76
CA SER A 502 19.95 -2.45 -2.62
C SER A 502 19.21 -3.50 -1.83
N LEU A 503 18.96 -3.22 -0.56
CA LEU A 503 18.08 -4.02 0.29
C LEU A 503 16.77 -3.30 0.51
N SER A 504 15.69 -4.07 0.67
CA SER A 504 14.39 -3.53 1.02
C SER A 504 13.60 -4.52 1.88
N CYS A 505 12.70 -4.00 2.70
CA CYS A 505 11.73 -4.79 3.44
C CYS A 505 10.47 -3.98 3.70
N PHE A 506 9.40 -4.68 4.01
CA PHE A 506 8.19 -4.09 4.53
C PHE A 506 7.41 -5.13 5.34
N VAL A 507 6.44 -4.67 6.15
CA VAL A 507 5.53 -5.57 6.87
C VAL A 507 4.90 -6.54 5.87
N GLY A 508 4.96 -7.83 6.15
CA GLY A 508 4.46 -8.91 5.29
C GLY A 508 3.25 -9.63 5.86
N GLY A 509 2.64 -9.11 6.95
CA GLY A 509 1.47 -9.76 7.53
C GLY A 509 0.94 -9.19 8.83
N THR A 510 -0.37 -9.34 9.02
CA THR A 510 -1.13 -9.03 10.23
C THR A 510 -1.97 -10.23 10.65
N ILE A 511 -2.58 -10.19 11.83
CA ILE A 511 -3.34 -11.29 12.44
C ILE A 511 -4.72 -10.83 12.91
N GLY A 512 -5.59 -11.79 13.26
CA GLY A 512 -6.84 -11.55 13.98
C GLY A 512 -8.05 -11.36 13.04
N PHE A 513 -7.97 -11.79 11.79
CA PHE A 513 -9.09 -11.76 10.84
C PHE A 513 -9.86 -13.07 10.81
N ASP A 514 -11.08 -13.03 10.28
CA ASP A 514 -11.98 -14.16 10.25
C ASP A 514 -11.92 -14.90 8.90
N GLY A 515 -11.95 -16.22 8.97
CA GLY A 515 -12.25 -17.09 7.84
C GLY A 515 -13.69 -17.54 7.88
N LEU A 516 -14.31 -17.76 6.71
CA LEU A 516 -15.67 -18.27 6.57
C LEU A 516 -15.74 -19.16 5.33
N LEU A 517 -16.26 -20.37 5.49
CA LEU A 517 -16.54 -21.29 4.39
C LEU A 517 -17.83 -22.05 4.61
N VAL A 518 -18.39 -22.54 3.50
CA VAL A 518 -19.57 -23.40 3.47
C VAL A 518 -19.26 -24.66 2.67
N ILE A 519 -19.42 -25.84 3.26
CA ILE A 519 -19.46 -27.10 2.51
C ILE A 519 -20.91 -27.37 2.14
N LYS A 520 -21.21 -27.29 0.83
CA LYS A 520 -22.55 -27.40 0.27
C LYS A 520 -23.05 -28.84 0.26
N PRO A 521 -24.37 -29.10 0.17
CA PRO A 521 -24.97 -30.44 0.08
C PRO A 521 -24.55 -31.30 -1.13
N ASP A 522 -23.92 -30.68 -2.14
CA ASP A 522 -23.31 -31.34 -3.30
C ASP A 522 -21.81 -31.67 -3.09
N GLY A 523 -21.23 -31.26 -1.97
CA GLY A 523 -19.82 -31.48 -1.60
C GLY A 523 -18.87 -30.40 -2.07
N ARG A 524 -19.30 -29.35 -2.77
CA ARG A 524 -18.49 -28.18 -3.09
C ARG A 524 -18.20 -27.35 -1.85
N VAL A 525 -17.02 -26.69 -1.85
CA VAL A 525 -16.60 -25.79 -0.78
C VAL A 525 -16.62 -24.37 -1.29
N THR A 526 -17.36 -23.49 -0.65
CA THR A 526 -17.40 -22.07 -0.97
C THR A 526 -16.68 -21.29 0.13
N PHE A 527 -15.64 -20.56 -0.23
CA PHE A 527 -14.94 -19.62 0.64
C PHE A 527 -15.47 -18.21 0.45
N GLN A 528 -15.73 -17.50 1.54
CA GLN A 528 -16.21 -16.12 1.52
C GLN A 528 -15.03 -15.17 1.81
N SER A 529 -14.90 -14.10 1.05
CA SER A 529 -13.79 -13.14 1.18
C SER A 529 -14.24 -11.69 1.05
N GLY A 530 -13.96 -10.87 2.05
CA GLY A 530 -14.22 -9.41 2.04
C GLY A 530 -13.04 -8.57 1.54
N ILE A 531 -11.99 -9.19 1.00
CA ILE A 531 -10.82 -8.49 0.45
C ILE A 531 -11.16 -7.84 -0.89
N GLY A 532 -10.57 -6.69 -1.19
CA GLY A 532 -10.65 -6.08 -2.52
C GLY A 532 -9.82 -6.83 -3.55
N ASN A 533 -10.40 -7.16 -4.70
CA ASN A 533 -9.71 -7.80 -5.83
C ASN A 533 -9.04 -6.72 -6.70
N LEU A 534 -7.75 -6.52 -6.50
CA LEU A 534 -6.91 -5.55 -7.22
C LEU A 534 -6.14 -6.17 -8.39
N GLY A 535 -6.48 -7.40 -8.80
CA GLY A 535 -5.74 -8.13 -9.82
C GLY A 535 -4.43 -8.76 -9.34
N THR A 536 -4.23 -8.88 -8.03
CA THR A 536 -3.04 -9.50 -7.42
C THR A 536 -3.15 -11.02 -7.31
N GLU A 537 -4.26 -11.61 -7.72
CA GLU A 537 -4.66 -13.02 -7.60
C GLU A 537 -4.80 -13.51 -6.15
N SER A 538 -4.17 -12.84 -5.18
CA SER A 538 -4.14 -13.26 -3.77
C SER A 538 -5.52 -13.36 -3.11
N VAL A 539 -6.52 -12.59 -3.54
CA VAL A 539 -7.90 -12.69 -3.01
C VAL A 539 -8.49 -14.08 -3.22
N ILE A 540 -8.04 -14.79 -4.25
CA ILE A 540 -8.50 -16.12 -4.63
C ILE A 540 -7.54 -17.18 -4.11
N ASP A 541 -6.24 -17.02 -4.37
CA ASP A 541 -5.21 -18.01 -4.13
C ASP A 541 -4.99 -18.37 -2.65
N VAL A 542 -5.19 -17.42 -1.74
CA VAL A 542 -5.01 -17.64 -0.29
C VAL A 542 -5.92 -18.73 0.28
N HIS A 543 -7.09 -18.93 -0.33
CA HIS A 543 -8.06 -19.95 0.12
C HIS A 543 -7.64 -21.37 -0.21
N ARG A 544 -6.62 -21.57 -1.07
CA ARG A 544 -6.01 -22.89 -1.27
C ARG A 544 -5.41 -23.48 0.01
N ALA A 545 -4.98 -22.63 0.96
CA ALA A 545 -4.56 -23.08 2.28
C ALA A 545 -5.68 -23.83 3.04
N GLY A 546 -6.92 -23.37 2.92
CA GLY A 546 -8.09 -24.03 3.49
C GLY A 546 -8.46 -25.34 2.74
N ALA A 547 -8.40 -25.32 1.41
CA ALA A 547 -8.63 -26.51 0.58
C ALA A 547 -7.58 -27.61 0.84
N GLU A 548 -6.33 -27.23 1.07
CA GLU A 548 -5.24 -28.15 1.48
C GLU A 548 -5.55 -28.86 2.80
N VAL A 549 -6.02 -28.13 3.82
CA VAL A 549 -6.42 -28.68 5.13
C VAL A 549 -7.57 -29.69 5.01
N LEU A 550 -8.54 -29.42 4.12
CA LEU A 550 -9.70 -30.28 3.89
C LEU A 550 -9.42 -31.43 2.92
N GLY A 551 -8.26 -31.41 2.24
CA GLY A 551 -7.93 -32.40 1.21
C GLY A 551 -8.90 -32.41 0.03
N VAL A 552 -9.41 -31.23 -0.38
CA VAL A 552 -10.40 -31.06 -1.45
C VAL A 552 -9.67 -30.52 -2.69
N PRO A 553 -9.96 -31.09 -3.90
CA PRO A 553 -9.45 -30.54 -5.15
C PRO A 553 -9.90 -29.10 -5.35
N TRP A 554 -9.01 -28.24 -5.89
CA TRP A 554 -9.32 -26.82 -6.07
C TRP A 554 -10.50 -26.57 -7.02
N GLU A 555 -10.71 -27.44 -7.99
CA GLU A 555 -11.81 -27.37 -8.96
C GLU A 555 -13.22 -27.55 -8.32
N LYS A 556 -13.26 -28.04 -7.08
CA LYS A 556 -14.48 -28.12 -6.26
C LYS A 556 -14.64 -26.98 -5.27
N CYS A 557 -13.73 -26.04 -5.30
CA CYS A 557 -13.75 -24.85 -4.47
C CYS A 557 -14.25 -23.64 -5.28
N GLU A 558 -15.00 -22.79 -4.62
CA GLU A 558 -15.48 -21.51 -5.14
C GLU A 558 -15.10 -20.41 -4.17
N VAL A 559 -14.69 -19.25 -4.66
CA VAL A 559 -14.46 -18.07 -3.83
C VAL A 559 -15.51 -17.02 -4.16
N VAL A 560 -16.15 -16.46 -3.14
CA VAL A 560 -17.14 -15.38 -3.25
C VAL A 560 -16.53 -14.12 -2.67
N TRP A 561 -16.51 -13.02 -3.46
CA TRP A 561 -15.90 -11.76 -3.08
C TRP A 561 -16.66 -10.54 -3.62
N GLY A 562 -16.27 -9.35 -3.18
CA GLY A 562 -16.54 -8.06 -3.83
C GLY A 562 -17.97 -7.55 -3.77
N ASN A 563 -18.94 -8.29 -3.19
CA ASN A 563 -20.31 -7.84 -3.05
C ASN A 563 -20.83 -8.15 -1.64
N THR A 564 -21.12 -7.10 -0.86
CA THR A 564 -21.56 -7.26 0.54
C THR A 564 -22.89 -7.98 0.70
N ALA A 565 -23.76 -7.99 -0.34
CA ALA A 565 -24.99 -8.78 -0.34
C ALA A 565 -24.74 -10.31 -0.41
N LYS A 566 -23.51 -10.73 -0.69
CA LYS A 566 -23.13 -12.16 -0.75
C LYS A 566 -22.57 -12.69 0.58
N ASN A 567 -22.81 -11.99 1.68
CA ASN A 567 -22.46 -12.41 3.04
C ASN A 567 -20.95 -12.63 3.25
N LEU A 568 -20.18 -11.56 3.13
CA LEU A 568 -18.73 -11.58 3.27
C LEU A 568 -18.30 -11.41 4.73
N PRO A 569 -17.25 -12.13 5.20
CA PRO A 569 -16.73 -11.99 6.57
C PRO A 569 -15.89 -10.72 6.73
N PHE A 570 -15.55 -10.40 7.98
CA PHE A 570 -14.56 -9.38 8.29
C PHE A 570 -13.14 -9.89 7.98
N THR A 571 -12.53 -9.33 6.96
CA THR A 571 -11.20 -9.70 6.48
C THR A 571 -10.23 -8.52 6.53
N CYS A 572 -8.94 -8.79 6.32
CA CYS A 572 -7.96 -7.73 6.15
C CYS A 572 -8.24 -6.87 4.91
N VAL A 573 -7.63 -5.70 4.86
CA VAL A 573 -7.52 -4.90 3.64
C VAL A 573 -6.41 -5.46 2.75
N SER A 574 -6.55 -5.36 1.43
CA SER A 574 -5.46 -5.61 0.48
C SER A 574 -4.50 -4.41 0.49
N GLY A 575 -3.70 -4.29 1.53
CA GLY A 575 -2.75 -3.21 1.81
C GLY A 575 -1.82 -3.62 2.95
N GLY A 576 -0.65 -2.98 3.09
CA GLY A 576 0.37 -3.39 4.06
C GLY A 576 0.93 -4.80 3.78
N SER A 577 0.91 -5.25 2.54
CA SER A 577 1.37 -6.59 2.09
C SER A 577 0.79 -7.76 2.90
N GLN A 578 -0.36 -7.58 3.53
CA GLN A 578 -0.85 -8.54 4.54
C GLN A 578 -1.71 -9.67 3.96
N THR A 579 -2.27 -9.51 2.75
CA THR A 579 -3.32 -10.41 2.24
C THR A 579 -2.90 -11.87 2.25
N THR A 580 -1.75 -12.20 1.66
CA THR A 580 -1.27 -13.60 1.60
C THR A 580 -1.08 -14.19 2.99
N HIS A 581 -0.44 -13.48 3.91
CA HIS A 581 -0.22 -13.93 5.27
C HIS A 581 -1.54 -14.05 6.06
N ALA A 582 -2.30 -12.94 6.17
CA ALA A 582 -3.48 -12.88 7.03
C ALA A 582 -4.60 -13.82 6.58
N MET A 583 -4.79 -13.94 5.27
CA MET A 583 -5.92 -14.73 4.77
C MET A 583 -5.60 -16.19 4.51
N THR A 584 -4.35 -16.60 4.33
CA THR A 584 -3.97 -18.01 4.45
C THR A 584 -4.19 -18.52 5.89
N ARG A 585 -3.89 -17.69 6.90
CA ARG A 585 -4.16 -17.98 8.32
C ARG A 585 -5.66 -18.09 8.60
N ALA A 586 -6.46 -17.13 8.14
CA ALA A 586 -7.92 -17.13 8.30
C ALA A 586 -8.59 -18.31 7.56
N ALA A 587 -8.18 -18.58 6.32
CA ALA A 587 -8.67 -19.73 5.56
C ALA A 587 -8.29 -21.06 6.23
N HIS A 588 -7.07 -21.17 6.79
CA HIS A 588 -6.65 -22.31 7.59
C HIS A 588 -7.52 -22.46 8.84
N ALA A 589 -7.76 -21.37 9.59
CA ALA A 589 -8.58 -21.42 10.81
C ALA A 589 -10.02 -21.90 10.52
N ALA A 590 -10.68 -21.35 9.48
CA ALA A 590 -12.01 -21.79 9.07
C ALA A 590 -12.03 -23.26 8.62
N ALA A 591 -10.99 -23.71 7.91
CA ALA A 591 -10.88 -25.09 7.46
C ALA A 591 -10.61 -26.06 8.64
N MET A 592 -9.88 -25.62 9.66
CA MET A 592 -9.71 -26.40 10.90
C MET A 592 -11.00 -26.53 11.70
N ASP A 593 -11.82 -25.44 11.77
CA ASP A 593 -13.17 -25.49 12.35
C ASP A 593 -14.07 -26.45 11.56
N ALA A 594 -14.06 -26.38 10.22
CA ALA A 594 -14.79 -27.31 9.37
C ALA A 594 -14.34 -28.76 9.59
N LYS A 595 -13.03 -29.02 9.66
CA LYS A 595 -12.47 -30.33 9.90
C LYS A 595 -12.92 -30.92 11.24
N LYS A 596 -12.91 -30.12 12.30
CA LYS A 596 -13.41 -30.47 13.62
C LYS A 596 -14.90 -30.85 13.57
N LYS A 597 -15.73 -29.99 12.97
CA LYS A 597 -17.17 -30.24 12.81
C LYS A 597 -17.46 -31.48 11.98
N LEU A 598 -16.70 -31.73 10.91
CA LEU A 598 -16.79 -32.95 10.10
C LEU A 598 -16.48 -34.21 10.92
N GLN A 599 -15.45 -34.19 11.77
CA GLN A 599 -15.10 -35.30 12.67
C GLN A 599 -16.21 -35.54 13.70
N GLU A 600 -16.77 -34.51 14.31
CA GLU A 600 -17.89 -34.58 15.25
C GLU A 600 -19.15 -35.14 14.59
N ILE A 601 -19.48 -34.69 13.39
CA ILE A 601 -20.60 -35.16 12.56
C ILE A 601 -20.43 -36.65 12.25
N ALA A 602 -19.23 -37.06 11.83
CA ALA A 602 -18.94 -38.48 11.57
C ALA A 602 -19.09 -39.35 12.81
N ALA A 603 -18.58 -38.91 13.97
CA ALA A 603 -18.73 -39.59 15.25
C ALA A 603 -20.21 -39.74 15.65
N LYS A 604 -21.02 -38.69 15.48
CA LYS A 604 -22.48 -38.71 15.75
C LYS A 604 -23.24 -39.65 14.79
N LYS A 605 -22.86 -39.72 13.52
CA LYS A 605 -23.57 -40.51 12.51
C LYS A 605 -23.08 -41.95 12.40
N LEU A 606 -21.78 -42.17 12.54
CA LEU A 606 -21.11 -43.47 12.31
C LEU A 606 -20.61 -44.13 13.58
N GLY A 607 -20.74 -43.44 14.74
CA GLY A 607 -20.29 -43.92 16.05
C GLY A 607 -18.81 -43.62 16.32
N GLY A 608 -18.42 -43.79 17.55
CA GLY A 608 -17.05 -43.57 18.01
C GLY A 608 -16.82 -42.13 18.50
N LYS A 609 -15.53 -41.76 18.57
CA LYS A 609 -15.10 -40.40 19.00
C LYS A 609 -14.59 -39.61 17.82
N PRO A 610 -14.69 -38.25 17.83
CA PRO A 610 -14.21 -37.37 16.74
C PRO A 610 -12.76 -37.61 16.34
N GLU A 611 -11.86 -37.86 17.31
CA GLU A 611 -10.41 -38.02 17.08
C GLU A 611 -10.08 -39.32 16.30
N GLN A 612 -11.02 -40.24 16.20
CA GLN A 612 -10.91 -41.47 15.41
C GLN A 612 -11.12 -41.25 13.91
N TYR A 613 -11.54 -40.04 13.50
CA TYR A 613 -11.84 -39.68 12.10
C TYR A 613 -10.80 -38.74 11.51
N GLU A 614 -10.55 -38.94 10.23
CA GLU A 614 -9.73 -38.06 9.37
C GLU A 614 -10.55 -37.48 8.22
N VAL A 615 -10.11 -36.34 7.74
CA VAL A 615 -10.71 -35.68 6.58
C VAL A 615 -9.68 -35.61 5.48
N ALA A 616 -9.92 -36.29 4.38
CA ALA A 616 -9.12 -36.23 3.16
C ALA A 616 -9.91 -36.79 1.98
N ASN A 617 -9.47 -36.43 0.75
CA ASN A 617 -10.02 -36.95 -0.49
C ASN A 617 -11.56 -36.85 -0.53
N GLU A 618 -12.11 -35.68 -0.15
CA GLU A 618 -13.53 -35.35 -0.12
C GLU A 618 -14.39 -36.23 0.79
N ARG A 619 -13.77 -36.91 1.79
CA ARG A 619 -14.42 -37.82 2.73
C ARG A 619 -13.97 -37.57 4.16
N VAL A 620 -14.87 -37.97 5.07
CA VAL A 620 -14.53 -38.15 6.46
C VAL A 620 -14.54 -39.67 6.67
N PHE A 621 -13.43 -40.25 7.16
CA PHE A 621 -13.28 -41.70 7.31
C PHE A 621 -12.58 -42.03 8.62
N ARG A 622 -12.90 -43.24 9.13
CA ARG A 622 -12.29 -43.73 10.37
C ARG A 622 -10.85 -44.18 10.13
N LYS A 623 -9.94 -43.74 11.01
CA LYS A 623 -8.54 -44.21 11.03
C LYS A 623 -8.48 -45.72 11.16
N GLY A 624 -7.68 -46.36 10.30
CA GLY A 624 -7.59 -47.80 10.26
C GLY A 624 -8.67 -48.51 9.42
N GLY A 625 -9.53 -47.77 8.74
CA GLY A 625 -10.53 -48.31 7.80
C GLY A 625 -11.93 -48.47 8.38
N GLY A 626 -12.89 -48.86 7.54
CA GLY A 626 -14.27 -49.07 7.92
C GLY A 626 -15.21 -47.92 7.56
N ALA A 627 -15.91 -47.35 8.54
CA ALA A 627 -16.96 -46.35 8.32
C ALA A 627 -16.45 -45.06 7.72
N SER A 628 -17.11 -44.53 6.71
CA SER A 628 -16.81 -43.28 6.08
C SER A 628 -18.07 -42.61 5.53
N MET A 629 -18.02 -41.30 5.32
CA MET A 629 -19.04 -40.48 4.64
C MET A 629 -18.40 -39.45 3.74
N THR A 630 -19.09 -39.03 2.67
CA THR A 630 -18.64 -37.96 1.80
C THR A 630 -18.85 -36.60 2.47
N LEU A 631 -18.16 -35.53 2.00
CA LEU A 631 -18.43 -34.16 2.45
C LEU A 631 -19.89 -33.75 2.15
N ALA A 632 -20.45 -34.19 1.02
CA ALA A 632 -21.86 -33.97 0.67
C ALA A 632 -22.82 -34.57 1.71
N GLN A 633 -22.56 -35.82 2.16
CA GLN A 633 -23.37 -36.47 3.20
C GLN A 633 -23.23 -35.77 4.55
N ALA A 634 -22.01 -35.33 4.89
CA ALA A 634 -21.74 -34.59 6.12
C ALA A 634 -22.44 -33.22 6.13
N ALA A 635 -22.42 -32.50 5.00
CA ALA A 635 -23.11 -31.21 4.85
C ALA A 635 -24.64 -31.34 5.00
N LYS A 636 -25.24 -32.37 4.40
CA LYS A 636 -26.67 -32.67 4.58
C LYS A 636 -27.02 -32.99 6.03
N TYR A 637 -26.14 -33.73 6.73
CA TYR A 637 -26.36 -34.07 8.13
C TYR A 637 -26.11 -32.85 9.06
N ALA A 638 -25.20 -31.93 8.69
CA ALA A 638 -24.99 -30.67 9.40
C ALA A 638 -26.28 -29.82 9.44
N ILE A 639 -27.02 -29.75 8.34
CA ILE A 639 -28.33 -29.05 8.27
C ILE A 639 -29.36 -29.72 9.21
N GLN A 640 -29.37 -31.04 9.31
CA GLN A 640 -30.27 -31.75 10.23
C GLN A 640 -29.92 -31.52 11.70
N LEU A 641 -28.64 -31.36 12.02
CA LEU A 641 -28.16 -31.07 13.37
C LEU A 641 -28.43 -29.64 13.80
N GLY A 642 -28.37 -28.69 12.86
CA GLY A 642 -28.54 -27.26 13.14
C GLY A 642 -27.43 -26.66 13.99
N GLY A 643 -27.71 -25.50 14.61
CA GLY A 643 -26.84 -24.86 15.60
C GLY A 643 -25.48 -24.45 15.04
N ILE A 644 -24.40 -24.88 15.70
CA ILE A 644 -23.02 -24.55 15.27
C ILE A 644 -22.62 -25.23 13.97
N TYR A 645 -23.29 -26.32 13.56
CA TYR A 645 -22.88 -27.10 12.38
C TYR A 645 -23.34 -26.46 11.07
N ASP A 646 -24.49 -25.82 11.05
CA ASP A 646 -25.07 -25.26 9.84
C ASP A 646 -25.17 -23.73 9.82
N GLY A 647 -24.64 -23.04 10.85
CA GLY A 647 -24.55 -21.60 10.93
C GLY A 647 -25.70 -20.90 11.67
N HIS A 648 -26.68 -21.62 12.25
CA HIS A 648 -27.67 -21.00 13.13
C HIS A 648 -27.07 -20.44 14.41
N GLU A 649 -25.89 -20.94 14.83
CA GLU A 649 -25.10 -20.41 15.92
C GLU A 649 -23.71 -20.04 15.40
N ALA A 650 -23.33 -18.74 15.54
CA ALA A 650 -22.01 -18.23 15.16
C ALA A 650 -21.01 -18.34 16.34
N PRO A 651 -19.71 -18.53 16.08
CA PRO A 651 -18.68 -18.44 17.12
C PRO A 651 -18.69 -17.09 17.82
N ALA A 652 -18.42 -17.11 19.15
CA ALA A 652 -18.51 -15.90 19.98
C ALA A 652 -17.42 -14.87 19.67
N ASP A 653 -16.23 -15.32 19.26
CA ASP A 653 -15.02 -14.54 19.09
C ASP A 653 -14.82 -13.92 17.69
N VAL A 654 -15.66 -14.30 16.71
CA VAL A 654 -15.60 -13.67 15.38
C VAL A 654 -16.27 -12.30 15.36
N HIS A 655 -15.86 -11.46 14.42
CA HIS A 655 -16.38 -10.11 14.26
C HIS A 655 -17.89 -10.06 13.97
N LYS A 656 -18.57 -8.98 14.37
CA LYS A 656 -20.03 -8.81 14.15
C LYS A 656 -20.46 -8.96 12.68
N LEU A 657 -19.65 -8.50 11.70
CA LEU A 657 -19.94 -8.69 10.28
C LEU A 657 -19.94 -10.17 9.91
N THR A 658 -18.96 -10.92 10.42
CA THR A 658 -18.85 -12.36 10.20
C THR A 658 -20.03 -13.11 10.85
N LYS A 659 -20.46 -12.73 12.05
CA LYS A 659 -21.68 -13.28 12.69
C LYS A 659 -22.92 -13.08 11.83
N ALA A 660 -23.09 -11.88 11.29
CA ALA A 660 -24.21 -11.59 10.41
C ALA A 660 -24.15 -12.44 9.12
N SER A 661 -22.94 -12.63 8.56
CA SER A 661 -22.73 -13.46 7.37
C SER A 661 -22.98 -14.94 7.65
N VAL A 662 -22.54 -15.46 8.79
CA VAL A 662 -22.82 -16.86 9.25
C VAL A 662 -24.33 -17.06 9.36
N ALA A 663 -25.05 -16.18 10.04
CA ALA A 663 -26.52 -16.26 10.19
C ALA A 663 -27.25 -16.23 8.84
N ALA A 664 -26.79 -15.40 7.90
CA ALA A 664 -27.38 -15.33 6.54
C ALA A 664 -27.09 -16.56 5.67
N LEU A 665 -26.04 -17.32 5.99
CA LEU A 665 -25.67 -18.56 5.30
C LEU A 665 -26.23 -19.81 6.01
N ALA A 666 -26.94 -19.65 7.14
CA ALA A 666 -27.47 -20.76 7.93
C ALA A 666 -28.37 -21.67 7.10
N GLY A 667 -28.22 -22.99 7.30
CA GLY A 667 -28.97 -24.01 6.60
C GLY A 667 -28.54 -24.31 5.17
N GLN A 668 -27.48 -23.66 4.65
CA GLN A 668 -26.99 -23.90 3.28
C GLN A 668 -26.02 -25.10 3.16
N GLY A 669 -25.64 -25.68 4.27
CA GLY A 669 -24.69 -26.79 4.35
C GLY A 669 -23.97 -26.81 5.70
N LEU A 670 -22.76 -27.37 5.76
CA LEU A 670 -21.88 -27.17 6.91
C LEU A 670 -21.26 -25.78 6.82
N VAL A 671 -21.54 -24.92 7.80
CA VAL A 671 -20.96 -23.58 7.89
C VAL A 671 -19.81 -23.59 8.92
N ALA A 672 -18.64 -23.14 8.51
CA ALA A 672 -17.49 -23.02 9.38
C ALA A 672 -16.94 -21.61 9.35
N ALA A 673 -16.77 -21.04 10.54
CA ALA A 673 -16.22 -19.71 10.72
C ALA A 673 -15.29 -19.70 11.93
N ALA A 674 -14.12 -19.11 11.78
CA ALA A 674 -13.17 -18.99 12.88
C ALA A 674 -12.32 -17.74 12.72
N LYS A 675 -11.96 -17.12 13.84
CA LYS A 675 -10.94 -16.08 13.92
C LYS A 675 -9.56 -16.73 13.85
N ASP A 676 -8.64 -16.08 13.13
CA ASP A 676 -7.23 -16.48 13.15
C ASP A 676 -6.63 -16.31 14.56
N ASN A 677 -6.24 -17.41 15.16
CA ASN A 677 -5.62 -17.50 16.48
C ASN A 677 -4.29 -18.26 16.47
N TYR A 678 -3.72 -18.50 15.28
CA TYR A 678 -2.44 -19.20 15.18
C TYR A 678 -1.34 -18.40 15.91
N PRO A 679 -0.49 -19.01 16.75
CA PRO A 679 0.50 -18.30 17.54
C PRO A 679 1.46 -17.46 16.70
N ARG A 680 1.71 -16.23 17.14
CA ARG A 680 2.71 -15.32 16.57
C ARG A 680 3.28 -14.43 17.66
N ASP A 681 4.60 -14.43 17.80
CA ASP A 681 5.33 -13.64 18.79
C ASP A 681 5.94 -12.35 18.17
N GLY A 682 6.52 -12.45 16.96
CA GLY A 682 7.13 -11.33 16.27
C GLY A 682 6.20 -10.56 15.32
N THR A 683 6.75 -9.56 14.62
CA THR A 683 6.11 -8.90 13.48
C THR A 683 6.59 -9.54 12.20
N THR A 684 5.66 -9.92 11.32
CA THR A 684 6.00 -10.54 10.04
C THR A 684 6.47 -9.50 9.03
N PHE A 685 7.67 -9.70 8.48
CA PHE A 685 8.25 -8.89 7.39
C PHE A 685 8.59 -9.79 6.20
N SER A 686 8.56 -9.22 5.01
CA SER A 686 9.20 -9.80 3.83
C SER A 686 10.35 -8.89 3.38
N TYR A 687 11.37 -9.50 2.79
CA TYR A 687 12.61 -8.84 2.43
C TYR A 687 12.96 -9.10 0.98
N VAL A 688 13.64 -8.14 0.35
CA VAL A 688 14.08 -8.25 -1.05
C VAL A 688 15.48 -7.64 -1.20
N ALA A 689 16.38 -8.34 -1.86
CA ALA A 689 17.61 -7.82 -2.41
C ALA A 689 17.40 -7.55 -3.89
N SER A 690 17.63 -6.33 -4.34
CA SER A 690 17.45 -5.91 -5.73
C SER A 690 18.77 -5.52 -6.36
N PHE A 691 18.99 -5.97 -7.59
CA PHE A 691 20.19 -5.74 -8.38
C PHE A 691 19.82 -5.05 -9.70
N ALA A 692 20.58 -4.07 -10.11
CA ALA A 692 20.37 -3.36 -11.38
C ALA A 692 21.68 -3.09 -12.11
N GLU A 693 21.64 -3.12 -13.44
CA GLU A 693 22.67 -2.57 -14.32
C GLU A 693 22.03 -1.46 -15.16
N VAL A 694 22.68 -0.30 -15.23
CA VAL A 694 22.23 0.84 -16.04
C VAL A 694 23.28 1.18 -17.10
N GLU A 695 22.82 1.75 -18.23
CA GLU A 695 23.67 2.37 -19.24
C GLU A 695 23.27 3.84 -19.39
N VAL A 696 24.19 4.75 -19.12
CA VAL A 696 23.99 6.20 -19.19
C VAL A 696 24.71 6.74 -20.41
N ASP A 697 24.01 7.54 -21.21
CA ASP A 697 24.59 8.37 -22.26
C ASP A 697 24.91 9.76 -21.66
N VAL A 698 26.20 10.05 -21.48
CA VAL A 698 26.64 11.28 -20.81
C VAL A 698 26.54 12.54 -21.67
N GLU A 699 26.29 12.39 -22.97
CA GLU A 699 26.06 13.52 -23.90
C GLU A 699 24.59 13.96 -23.89
N THR A 700 23.67 13.03 -23.67
CA THR A 700 22.23 13.31 -23.65
C THR A 700 21.61 13.26 -22.25
N GLY A 701 22.30 12.76 -21.25
CA GLY A 701 21.80 12.50 -19.89
C GLY A 701 20.76 11.39 -19.80
N LYS A 702 20.42 10.73 -20.91
CA LYS A 702 19.47 9.61 -20.90
C LYS A 702 20.14 8.34 -20.38
N TYR A 703 19.38 7.55 -19.66
CA TYR A 703 19.83 6.23 -19.21
C TYR A 703 18.75 5.17 -19.40
N TYR A 704 19.21 3.94 -19.49
CA TYR A 704 18.40 2.75 -19.64
C TYR A 704 18.73 1.73 -18.55
N ILE A 705 17.73 1.05 -18.03
CA ILE A 705 17.93 -0.10 -17.15
C ILE A 705 18.19 -1.30 -18.05
N VAL A 706 19.43 -1.81 -18.01
CA VAL A 706 19.90 -2.87 -18.92
C VAL A 706 19.47 -4.24 -18.41
N ASP A 707 19.55 -4.43 -17.09
CA ASP A 707 19.21 -5.69 -16.43
C ASP A 707 18.72 -5.44 -15.01
N PHE A 708 17.85 -6.32 -14.50
CA PHE A 708 17.29 -6.22 -13.17
C PHE A 708 16.92 -7.60 -12.59
N LEU A 709 17.25 -7.81 -11.31
CA LEU A 709 16.86 -8.99 -10.54
C LEU A 709 16.32 -8.59 -9.16
N ALA A 710 15.19 -9.15 -8.76
CA ALA A 710 14.66 -9.11 -7.39
C ALA A 710 14.72 -10.51 -6.74
N SER A 711 15.47 -10.63 -5.65
CA SER A 711 15.62 -11.85 -4.86
C SER A 711 14.91 -11.71 -3.51
N GLY A 712 13.89 -12.53 -3.24
CA GLY A 712 12.97 -12.36 -2.13
C GLY A 712 13.05 -13.43 -1.05
N ASP A 713 13.03 -13.01 0.21
CA ASP A 713 12.66 -13.81 1.39
C ASP A 713 11.21 -13.49 1.74
N VAL A 714 10.29 -14.30 1.23
CA VAL A 714 8.82 -14.08 1.25
C VAL A 714 8.04 -15.21 1.90
N GLY A 715 8.73 -16.13 2.59
CA GLY A 715 8.12 -17.33 3.14
C GLY A 715 7.76 -18.36 2.05
N THR A 716 6.83 -19.24 2.36
CA THR A 716 6.32 -20.25 1.41
C THR A 716 5.63 -19.58 0.23
N VAL A 717 5.99 -20.00 -0.96
CA VAL A 717 5.40 -19.51 -2.23
C VAL A 717 4.06 -20.21 -2.47
N ILE A 718 2.96 -19.45 -2.43
CA ILE A 718 1.61 -19.98 -2.64
C ILE A 718 1.32 -20.20 -4.14
N HIS A 719 1.62 -19.19 -4.96
CA HIS A 719 1.35 -19.18 -6.40
C HIS A 719 2.53 -18.52 -7.13
N PRO A 720 3.44 -19.29 -7.74
CA PRO A 720 4.67 -18.74 -8.32
C PRO A 720 4.45 -17.63 -9.34
N ARG A 721 3.52 -17.80 -10.28
CA ARG A 721 3.21 -16.78 -11.30
C ARG A 721 2.69 -15.47 -10.68
N ALA A 722 1.78 -15.55 -9.71
CA ALA A 722 1.24 -14.38 -9.03
C ALA A 722 2.34 -13.67 -8.21
N LEU A 723 3.19 -14.44 -7.52
CA LEU A 723 4.36 -13.90 -6.82
C LEU A 723 5.31 -13.17 -7.78
N GLY A 724 5.64 -13.79 -8.91
CA GLY A 724 6.46 -13.16 -9.96
C GLY A 724 5.88 -11.84 -10.46
N GLY A 725 4.56 -11.81 -10.68
CA GLY A 725 3.82 -10.59 -11.04
C GLY A 725 3.96 -9.48 -9.99
N GLN A 726 3.97 -9.83 -8.69
CA GLN A 726 4.21 -8.86 -7.62
C GLN A 726 5.69 -8.43 -7.55
N MET A 727 6.62 -9.38 -7.61
CA MET A 727 8.06 -9.07 -7.55
C MET A 727 8.46 -8.10 -8.67
N LEU A 728 8.10 -8.38 -9.91
CA LEU A 728 8.46 -7.56 -11.07
C LEU A 728 7.61 -6.27 -11.14
N GLY A 729 6.30 -6.36 -10.97
CA GLY A 729 5.41 -5.19 -11.06
C GLY A 729 5.68 -4.16 -9.96
N ARG A 730 5.99 -4.61 -8.74
CA ARG A 730 6.35 -3.70 -7.64
C ARG A 730 7.74 -3.10 -7.80
N SER A 731 8.70 -3.87 -8.33
CA SER A 731 10.00 -3.31 -8.71
C SER A 731 9.85 -2.25 -9.80
N THR A 732 8.99 -2.48 -10.80
CA THR A 732 8.66 -1.49 -11.84
C THR A 732 8.06 -0.20 -11.26
N LEU A 733 7.17 -0.30 -10.26
CA LEU A 733 6.68 0.87 -9.55
C LEU A 733 7.83 1.63 -8.87
N GLY A 734 8.78 0.92 -8.25
CA GLY A 734 10.01 1.50 -7.70
C GLY A 734 10.88 2.18 -8.77
N MET A 735 11.05 1.55 -9.94
CA MET A 735 11.77 2.15 -11.07
C MET A 735 11.17 3.50 -11.47
N GLY A 736 9.83 3.64 -11.43
CA GLY A 736 9.16 4.90 -11.71
C GLY A 736 9.61 6.05 -10.81
N HIS A 737 9.87 5.77 -9.54
CA HIS A 737 10.40 6.75 -8.60
C HIS A 737 11.87 7.14 -8.90
N ALA A 738 12.64 6.26 -9.54
CA ALA A 738 13.99 6.60 -9.99
C ALA A 738 13.98 7.40 -11.30
N ILE A 739 13.06 7.09 -12.23
CA ILE A 739 13.10 7.58 -13.62
C ILE A 739 12.37 8.93 -13.79
N GLY A 740 11.18 9.14 -13.17
CA GLY A 740 10.41 10.33 -13.54
C GLY A 740 9.12 10.61 -12.78
N GLN A 741 8.72 9.79 -11.83
CA GLN A 741 7.50 10.08 -11.05
C GLN A 741 7.77 11.13 -9.99
N LYS A 742 7.19 12.32 -10.19
CA LYS A 742 7.26 13.43 -9.24
C LYS A 742 6.06 14.35 -9.41
N TRP A 743 5.67 15.02 -8.33
CA TRP A 743 4.87 16.21 -8.40
C TRP A 743 5.77 17.43 -8.60
N VAL A 744 5.25 18.43 -9.31
CA VAL A 744 5.90 19.73 -9.52
C VAL A 744 4.85 20.81 -9.27
N PHE A 745 5.18 21.76 -8.40
CA PHE A 745 4.34 22.92 -8.10
C PHE A 745 5.06 24.20 -8.51
N ASP A 746 4.29 25.18 -8.99
CA ASP A 746 4.72 26.56 -8.97
C ASP A 746 4.56 27.09 -7.54
N PRO A 747 5.63 27.43 -6.82
CA PRO A 747 5.53 27.83 -5.42
C PRO A 747 4.91 29.23 -5.26
N HIS A 748 4.92 30.06 -6.30
CA HIS A 748 4.37 31.42 -6.26
C HIS A 748 2.84 31.42 -6.36
N TYR A 749 2.28 30.55 -7.21
CA TYR A 749 0.83 30.46 -7.41
C TYR A 749 0.21 29.26 -6.71
N GLY A 750 1.01 28.32 -6.21
CA GLY A 750 0.56 27.06 -5.61
C GLY A 750 -0.08 26.13 -6.64
N GLU A 751 0.20 26.33 -7.92
CA GLU A 751 -0.36 25.54 -9.01
C GLU A 751 0.46 24.27 -9.24
N MET A 752 -0.23 23.11 -9.30
CA MET A 752 0.39 21.85 -9.71
C MET A 752 0.55 21.82 -11.23
N VAL A 753 1.79 21.70 -11.71
CA VAL A 753 2.12 21.59 -13.15
C VAL A 753 2.06 20.15 -13.63
N SER A 754 2.33 19.18 -12.77
CA SER A 754 2.45 17.75 -13.10
C SER A 754 1.13 16.96 -13.00
N LYS A 755 0.05 17.46 -13.63
CA LYS A 755 -1.32 16.94 -13.48
C LYS A 755 -1.59 15.62 -14.24
N ARG A 756 -0.71 15.20 -15.16
CA ARG A 756 -0.98 14.11 -16.12
C ARG A 756 0.19 13.12 -16.21
N PHE A 757 -0.06 11.93 -16.75
CA PHE A 757 0.95 10.87 -16.86
C PHE A 757 2.22 11.24 -17.60
N HIS A 758 2.19 12.12 -18.60
CA HIS A 758 3.42 12.50 -19.30
C HIS A 758 4.28 13.52 -18.53
N HIS A 759 3.72 14.20 -17.51
CA HIS A 759 4.48 15.09 -16.63
C HIS A 759 5.03 14.35 -15.39
N SER A 760 4.30 13.34 -14.90
CA SER A 760 4.69 12.47 -13.81
C SER A 760 4.55 11.02 -14.31
N LYS A 761 5.48 10.62 -15.19
CA LYS A 761 5.35 9.44 -16.03
C LYS A 761 5.59 8.15 -15.26
N PRO A 762 4.61 7.24 -15.15
CA PRO A 762 4.89 5.87 -14.74
C PRO A 762 5.73 5.15 -15.80
N PRO A 763 6.54 4.14 -15.42
CA PRO A 763 7.32 3.36 -16.39
C PRO A 763 6.41 2.69 -17.42
N THR A 764 6.86 2.70 -18.65
CA THR A 764 6.25 1.93 -19.75
C THR A 764 7.08 0.68 -20.01
N ILE A 765 6.61 -0.18 -20.92
CA ILE A 765 7.34 -1.37 -21.36
C ILE A 765 8.71 -1.04 -21.98
N LEU A 766 8.91 0.21 -22.43
CA LEU A 766 10.18 0.67 -23.00
C LEU A 766 11.16 1.18 -21.95
N ASP A 767 10.72 1.41 -20.73
CA ASP A 767 11.53 1.96 -19.63
C ASP A 767 12.08 0.84 -18.72
N VAL A 768 11.60 -0.39 -18.87
CA VAL A 768 12.03 -1.56 -18.10
C VAL A 768 12.92 -2.49 -18.93
N PRO A 769 13.85 -3.24 -18.32
CA PRO A 769 14.67 -4.19 -19.07
C PRO A 769 13.83 -5.32 -19.67
N VAL A 770 14.30 -5.84 -20.83
CA VAL A 770 13.60 -6.94 -21.54
C VAL A 770 13.55 -8.21 -20.68
N ASP A 771 14.61 -8.50 -19.94
CA ASP A 771 14.76 -9.68 -19.09
C ASP A 771 14.77 -9.31 -17.61
N MET A 772 13.65 -8.77 -17.11
CA MET A 772 13.47 -8.64 -15.65
C MET A 772 13.35 -10.01 -15.00
N GLN A 773 14.20 -10.27 -14.01
CA GLN A 773 14.22 -11.54 -13.31
C GLN A 773 13.74 -11.41 -11.86
N TRP A 774 13.22 -12.50 -11.34
CA TRP A 774 12.91 -12.64 -9.93
C TRP A 774 13.21 -14.05 -9.42
N MET A 775 13.45 -14.16 -8.12
CA MET A 775 13.53 -15.43 -7.42
C MET A 775 12.99 -15.30 -5.99
N ALA A 776 12.63 -16.41 -5.38
CA ALA A 776 12.25 -16.50 -3.98
C ALA A 776 12.96 -17.68 -3.32
N LEU A 777 13.26 -17.55 -2.01
CA LEU A 777 13.92 -18.59 -1.24
C LEU A 777 13.03 -19.78 -0.93
N ASP A 778 11.70 -19.57 -0.83
CA ASP A 778 10.70 -20.57 -0.40
C ASP A 778 11.01 -21.18 0.98
N ILE A 779 11.51 -20.36 1.92
CA ILE A 779 11.78 -20.76 3.30
C ILE A 779 10.56 -20.39 4.16
N PRO A 780 9.86 -21.38 4.76
CA PRO A 780 8.64 -21.08 5.53
C PRO A 780 8.89 -20.18 6.74
N ASP A 781 7.98 -19.23 6.96
CA ASP A 781 7.94 -18.48 8.22
C ASP A 781 7.40 -19.39 9.34
N PRO A 782 8.12 -19.54 10.48
CA PRO A 782 7.74 -20.49 11.53
C PRO A 782 6.48 -20.07 12.30
N GLU A 783 6.05 -18.81 12.21
CA GLU A 783 4.92 -18.28 12.99
C GLU A 783 3.63 -18.13 12.16
N THR A 784 3.48 -18.91 11.08
CA THR A 784 2.26 -18.99 10.27
C THR A 784 1.99 -20.43 9.81
N PRO A 785 0.72 -20.87 9.74
CA PRO A 785 0.39 -22.30 9.51
C PRO A 785 0.89 -22.86 8.19
N VAL A 786 1.04 -22.02 7.16
CA VAL A 786 1.55 -22.43 5.84
C VAL A 786 2.89 -21.78 5.49
N GLY A 787 3.47 -21.04 6.42
CA GLY A 787 4.78 -20.38 6.20
C GLY A 787 4.78 -19.18 5.27
N ALA A 788 3.64 -18.72 4.72
CA ALA A 788 3.57 -17.68 3.71
C ALA A 788 3.61 -16.27 4.28
N ARG A 789 4.30 -15.36 3.61
CA ARG A 789 4.33 -13.92 3.88
C ARG A 789 3.85 -13.11 2.67
N GLY A 790 3.37 -11.90 2.90
CA GLY A 790 2.93 -11.01 1.83
C GLY A 790 4.09 -10.25 1.18
N VAL A 791 3.95 -9.91 -0.10
CA VAL A 791 5.05 -9.33 -0.91
C VAL A 791 4.65 -8.10 -1.71
N GLY A 792 3.44 -7.56 -1.48
CA GLY A 792 2.92 -6.45 -2.29
C GLY A 792 3.71 -5.12 -2.21
N GLU A 793 4.64 -4.96 -1.27
CA GLU A 793 5.34 -3.70 -0.99
C GLU A 793 6.86 -3.82 -0.88
N PRO A 794 7.44 -4.91 -0.34
CA PRO A 794 8.89 -5.04 -0.16
C PRO A 794 9.74 -4.79 -1.41
N PRO A 795 9.34 -5.15 -2.65
CA PRO A 795 10.20 -4.92 -3.82
C PRO A 795 10.27 -3.46 -4.28
N VAL A 796 9.32 -2.60 -3.85
CA VAL A 796 9.21 -1.20 -4.35
C VAL A 796 10.46 -0.38 -4.07
N PRO A 797 10.97 -0.29 -2.83
CA PRO A 797 12.16 0.50 -2.54
C PRO A 797 13.39 -0.01 -3.30
N GLY A 798 13.52 -1.33 -3.42
CA GLY A 798 14.62 -1.97 -4.12
C GLY A 798 14.68 -1.61 -5.60
N GLY A 799 13.51 -1.51 -6.26
CA GLY A 799 13.40 -1.09 -7.65
C GLY A 799 13.88 0.34 -7.90
N CYS A 800 13.75 1.24 -6.90
CA CYS A 800 14.30 2.60 -6.99
C CYS A 800 15.78 2.64 -6.59
N ALA A 801 16.11 2.18 -5.40
CA ALA A 801 17.41 2.37 -4.79
C ALA A 801 18.54 1.64 -5.54
N SER A 802 18.30 0.44 -6.10
CA SER A 802 19.31 -0.26 -6.90
C SER A 802 19.70 0.52 -8.16
N ILE A 803 18.76 1.22 -8.79
CA ILE A 803 19.02 2.08 -9.95
C ILE A 803 19.84 3.30 -9.54
N LEU A 804 19.48 3.97 -8.43
CA LEU A 804 20.26 5.11 -7.93
C LEU A 804 21.69 4.69 -7.61
N ASN A 805 21.89 3.52 -7.00
CA ASN A 805 23.21 2.98 -6.70
C ASN A 805 23.99 2.64 -7.97
N ALA A 806 23.32 2.13 -9.03
CA ALA A 806 23.93 1.86 -10.31
C ALA A 806 24.32 3.15 -11.07
N LEU A 807 23.49 4.21 -10.96
CA LEU A 807 23.81 5.53 -11.49
C LEU A 807 25.02 6.14 -10.76
N SER A 808 25.10 6.03 -9.44
CA SER A 808 26.27 6.46 -8.65
C SER A 808 27.54 5.69 -9.01
N ASP A 809 27.43 4.41 -9.32
CA ASP A 809 28.55 3.58 -9.81
C ASP A 809 29.04 4.04 -11.20
N ALA A 810 28.10 4.42 -12.08
CA ALA A 810 28.42 4.91 -13.42
C ALA A 810 29.03 6.32 -13.43
N LEU A 811 28.48 7.23 -12.62
CA LEU A 811 28.70 8.68 -12.74
C LEU A 811 29.47 9.31 -11.57
N GLY A 812 29.56 8.61 -10.44
CA GLY A 812 30.12 9.11 -9.18
C GLY A 812 29.04 9.50 -8.14
N ASP A 813 29.44 9.54 -6.89
CA ASP A 813 28.53 9.70 -5.73
C ASP A 813 28.09 11.16 -5.47
N GLU A 814 28.79 12.12 -6.06
CA GLU A 814 28.56 13.55 -5.81
C GLU A 814 27.70 14.23 -6.88
N ILE A 815 26.98 13.45 -7.71
CA ILE A 815 26.24 13.99 -8.85
C ILE A 815 24.82 14.38 -8.52
N PHE A 816 24.14 13.66 -7.62
CA PHE A 816 22.75 13.95 -7.28
C PHE A 816 22.41 13.60 -5.83
N GLN A 817 21.47 14.35 -5.26
CA GLN A 817 20.96 14.21 -3.89
C GLN A 817 19.44 14.09 -3.84
N ARG A 818 18.83 13.60 -4.93
CA ARG A 818 17.37 13.44 -5.03
C ARG A 818 16.97 12.36 -6.02
N ALA A 819 15.76 11.84 -5.86
CA ALA A 819 15.03 11.09 -6.86
C ALA A 819 13.81 11.93 -7.32
N PRO A 820 13.29 11.72 -8.53
CA PRO A 820 13.88 10.96 -9.63
C PRO A 820 15.16 11.65 -10.19
N VAL A 821 15.97 10.87 -10.89
CA VAL A 821 17.17 11.37 -11.58
C VAL A 821 16.84 11.47 -13.07
N ASN A 822 16.70 12.68 -13.60
CA ASN A 822 16.36 12.95 -14.99
C ASN A 822 17.60 13.35 -15.81
N ALA A 823 17.43 13.48 -17.12
CA ALA A 823 18.53 13.85 -18.03
C ALA A 823 19.13 15.23 -17.71
N ASP A 824 18.30 16.20 -17.36
CA ASP A 824 18.74 17.53 -16.93
C ASP A 824 19.56 17.47 -15.62
N THR A 825 19.14 16.65 -14.68
CA THR A 825 19.87 16.38 -13.43
C THR A 825 21.28 15.85 -13.73
N ILE A 826 21.40 14.89 -14.63
CA ILE A 826 22.68 14.27 -15.00
C ILE A 826 23.57 15.28 -15.70
N LEU A 827 23.08 15.96 -16.74
CA LEU A 827 23.87 16.86 -17.56
C LEU A 827 24.40 18.07 -16.78
N THR A 828 23.51 18.76 -16.05
CA THR A 828 23.91 19.94 -15.26
C THR A 828 24.86 19.61 -14.12
N SER A 829 24.68 18.44 -13.50
CA SER A 829 25.55 17.99 -12.41
C SER A 829 26.93 17.51 -12.92
N LEU A 830 26.97 16.84 -14.05
CA LEU A 830 28.23 16.44 -14.69
C LEU A 830 29.06 17.67 -15.12
N GLU A 831 28.42 18.68 -15.71
CA GLU A 831 29.09 19.92 -16.11
C GLU A 831 29.66 20.66 -14.89
N ALA A 832 28.92 20.73 -13.80
CA ALA A 832 29.33 21.43 -12.60
C ALA A 832 30.25 20.61 -11.67
N GLY A 833 30.32 19.27 -11.83
CA GLY A 833 31.02 18.35 -10.93
C GLY A 833 30.39 18.27 -9.52
N ARG A 834 29.13 18.68 -9.36
CA ARG A 834 28.37 18.70 -8.10
C ARG A 834 26.87 18.71 -8.36
N PRO A 835 26.01 18.38 -7.39
CA PRO A 835 24.57 18.56 -7.54
C PRO A 835 24.19 20.01 -7.83
N MET A 836 23.40 20.25 -8.87
CA MET A 836 23.03 21.58 -9.36
C MET A 836 21.56 21.94 -9.15
N GLN A 837 20.78 21.07 -8.54
CA GLN A 837 19.38 21.35 -8.24
C GLN A 837 19.22 22.06 -6.90
N HIS A 838 18.03 22.64 -6.66
CA HIS A 838 17.60 22.99 -5.31
C HIS A 838 17.45 21.69 -4.50
N PRO A 839 18.45 21.25 -3.76
CA PRO A 839 18.43 19.90 -3.19
C PRO A 839 17.37 19.73 -2.11
N LEU A 840 16.86 20.83 -1.58
CA LEU A 840 15.98 20.82 -0.42
C LEU A 840 14.50 20.92 -0.74
N MET A 841 14.09 21.53 -1.87
CA MET A 841 12.69 21.57 -2.24
C MET A 841 12.19 20.20 -2.68
N ALA A 842 11.06 19.76 -2.13
CA ALA A 842 10.51 18.44 -2.42
C ALA A 842 9.93 18.34 -3.83
N ASN A 843 9.14 19.33 -4.27
CA ASN A 843 8.28 19.25 -5.46
C ASN A 843 8.65 20.32 -6.52
N ILE A 844 9.77 20.12 -7.20
CA ILE A 844 10.28 20.97 -8.26
C ILE A 844 10.51 20.21 -9.57
#